data_c92526998d42a398ef09c9e828a33988
#
_entry.id   c92526998d42a398ef09c9e828a33988
#
_cell.length_a   1.000
_cell.length_b   1.000
_cell.length_c   1.000
_cell.angle_alpha   90.00
_cell.angle_beta   90.00
_cell.angle_gamma   90.00
#
_symmetry.space_group_name_H-M   'P 1'
#
loop_
_entity.id
_entity.type
_entity.pdbx_description
1 polymer ?
#
loop_
_entity_poly.entity_id
_entity_poly.type
_entity_poly.pdbx_seq_one_letter_code
_entity_poly.pdbx_strand_id
1 'polypeptide(L)'
;MKLYDTGVYLQNGKEIIPENQADLPVAKEEAAKNTIAYSILKAHNKSDNMEKLQIKFDKLTSHDITFVGIIQTARASGLEKFPVPYVLTNCHNSLCAVGGTINEDDHMFGLTCAKKYGGVYVPPHQAVIHQFAREMLAGGGKMILGSDSHTRYGALGTMAMGEGGPELVKQLLCQTYDINMPGVVAIYLKGTPRPGVGPQDVALAIIGEVFANGYVKNKVMEFVGPGVANLSADFRIGIDVMTTETTCLSSIWQTDAKIEEFYAIHGRPEDYKELKPGNVAYYDGCVEIDLSEIKPMIAMPFHPSNTYTIDELKANLDDILADVEKRAQVSLDGKVPFTLRDKVVDGKLYVEQGIIAGCAGGGFENICAAADILKGKNIGHDAFTLSVYPASTPIYMELAKNGVLAELIGTGAVVKTAFCGPCFGAGDTPANNAFSIRHTTRNFPNREGSKIQNGQISSVALMDARSIAATAANKGFLTSAEEFDGSYSEHKYYFDKSIYENRVFDSKGVADPSVEIQFGPNIKDWPEMAALADNLILKVVSEIHDPVTTTDELIPSGETSSYRSNPLGLAEFTLSRKDPEYVGRAKAIQAAQKAIQAGNCPTEAVPELKPVIQTINKTYPDVDKTNLGVGSTIFAVKPGDGSAREQAASCQKVLGGWANIANEYATKRYRSNLINWGMLPFLIPSGDLPFKNGDYLFFPGIRKAVEEKADVIKGYTVEGDSLKEFDVTLGELTDDEREIILKGCLINYNRK
;
A
#
# COMPACT_ATOMS: atom_id res chain seq x y z
N MET A 1 -25.50 2.80 -6.49
CA MET A 1 -24.76 3.03 -5.23
C MET A 1 -25.23 4.33 -4.61
N LYS A 2 -25.30 4.41 -3.27
CA LYS A 2 -25.77 5.63 -2.57
C LYS A 2 -24.84 5.93 -1.39
N LEU A 3 -24.31 7.15 -1.32
CA LEU A 3 -23.58 7.70 -0.18
C LEU A 3 -24.53 8.51 0.70
N TYR A 4 -24.43 8.34 2.01
CA TYR A 4 -25.21 9.12 2.97
C TYR A 4 -24.40 10.33 3.44
N ASP A 5 -25.03 11.50 3.47
CA ASP A 5 -24.39 12.76 3.89
C ASP A 5 -24.27 12.89 5.42
N THR A 6 -24.95 12.02 6.15
CA THR A 6 -24.96 11.99 7.62
C THR A 6 -24.54 10.62 8.13
N GLY A 7 -24.27 10.50 9.43
CA GLY A 7 -24.18 9.21 10.08
C GLY A 7 -25.48 8.42 9.96
N VAL A 8 -25.40 7.12 10.20
CA VAL A 8 -26.55 6.21 10.11
C VAL A 8 -26.57 5.24 11.28
N TYR A 9 -27.78 4.78 11.60
CA TYR A 9 -27.99 3.62 12.45
C TYR A 9 -28.31 2.39 11.59
N LEU A 10 -27.72 1.25 11.96
CA LEU A 10 -28.09 -0.06 11.41
C LEU A 10 -28.88 -0.81 12.46
N GLN A 11 -30.14 -1.08 12.16
CA GLN A 11 -31.03 -1.80 13.06
C GLN A 11 -31.12 -3.28 12.67
N ASN A 12 -30.85 -4.15 13.63
CA ASN A 12 -30.89 -5.61 13.48
C ASN A 12 -30.11 -6.17 12.28
N GLY A 13 -29.05 -5.46 11.85
CA GLY A 13 -28.23 -5.82 10.68
C GLY A 13 -28.91 -5.69 9.33
N LYS A 14 -30.10 -5.09 9.26
CA LYS A 14 -30.96 -5.10 8.06
C LYS A 14 -31.45 -3.74 7.60
N GLU A 15 -31.65 -2.79 8.48
CA GLU A 15 -32.27 -1.51 8.15
C GLU A 15 -31.33 -0.36 8.44
N ILE A 16 -31.09 0.48 7.42
CA ILE A 16 -30.32 1.71 7.53
C ILE A 16 -31.27 2.87 7.81
N ILE A 17 -31.05 3.58 8.90
CA ILE A 17 -31.83 4.74 9.33
C ILE A 17 -30.87 5.95 9.42
N PRO A 18 -31.03 6.98 8.57
CA PRO A 18 -30.23 8.21 8.69
C PRO A 18 -30.35 8.83 10.08
N GLU A 19 -29.25 9.38 10.60
CA GLU A 19 -29.17 9.97 11.94
C GLU A 19 -30.25 11.03 12.18
N ASN A 20 -30.52 11.87 11.19
CA ASN A 20 -31.53 12.95 11.26
C ASN A 20 -32.99 12.46 11.21
N GLN A 21 -33.23 11.19 10.97
CA GLN A 21 -34.54 10.54 10.90
C GLN A 21 -34.74 9.49 12.00
N ALA A 22 -33.70 9.26 12.83
CA ALA A 22 -33.72 8.21 13.84
C ALA A 22 -34.50 8.67 15.09
N ASP A 23 -35.50 7.88 15.47
CA ASP A 23 -36.16 7.94 16.78
C ASP A 23 -35.91 6.59 17.48
N LEU A 24 -34.70 6.43 18.00
CA LEU A 24 -34.23 5.18 18.57
C LEU A 24 -33.93 5.36 20.07
N PRO A 25 -34.23 4.36 20.92
CA PRO A 25 -34.03 4.46 22.38
C PRO A 25 -32.57 4.31 22.82
N VAL A 26 -31.61 4.30 21.88
CA VAL A 26 -30.17 4.11 22.14
C VAL A 26 -29.42 5.39 21.80
N ALA A 27 -28.65 5.90 22.76
CA ALA A 27 -27.77 7.06 22.51
C ALA A 27 -26.70 6.72 21.47
N LYS A 28 -26.32 7.71 20.66
CA LYS A 28 -25.33 7.59 19.59
C LYS A 28 -24.01 6.97 20.06
N GLU A 29 -23.51 7.44 21.19
CA GLU A 29 -22.25 6.97 21.78
C GLU A 29 -22.31 5.51 22.19
N GLU A 30 -23.48 5.03 22.66
CA GLU A 30 -23.67 3.62 22.99
C GLU A 30 -23.84 2.76 21.73
N ALA A 31 -24.57 3.25 20.73
CA ALA A 31 -24.73 2.54 19.46
C ALA A 31 -23.41 2.42 18.68
N ALA A 32 -22.52 3.41 18.77
CA ALA A 32 -21.18 3.36 18.16
C ALA A 32 -20.31 2.23 18.73
N LYS A 33 -20.53 1.81 19.98
CA LYS A 33 -19.83 0.68 20.61
C LYS A 33 -20.28 -0.68 20.08
N ASN A 34 -21.37 -0.73 19.33
CA ASN A 34 -21.95 -1.94 18.77
C ASN A 34 -21.43 -2.30 17.37
N THR A 35 -20.49 -1.56 16.83
CA THR A 35 -19.80 -1.94 15.60
C THR A 35 -18.80 -3.08 15.83
N ILE A 36 -18.57 -3.91 14.82
CA ILE A 36 -17.56 -4.97 14.86
C ILE A 36 -16.18 -4.34 15.08
N ALA A 37 -15.88 -3.25 14.37
CA ALA A 37 -14.62 -2.52 14.47
C ALA A 37 -14.33 -2.07 15.90
N TYR A 38 -15.31 -1.48 16.59
CA TYR A 38 -15.12 -1.04 17.97
C TYR A 38 -14.74 -2.19 18.91
N SER A 39 -15.41 -3.33 18.77
CA SER A 39 -15.18 -4.49 19.64
C SER A 39 -13.76 -5.06 19.45
N ILE A 40 -13.28 -5.13 18.22
CA ILE A 40 -11.93 -5.63 17.92
C ILE A 40 -10.87 -4.64 18.40
N LEU A 41 -11.03 -3.36 18.11
CA LEU A 41 -10.08 -2.32 18.57
C LEU A 41 -10.01 -2.27 20.10
N LYS A 42 -11.15 -2.34 20.80
CA LYS A 42 -11.19 -2.39 22.26
C LYS A 42 -10.43 -3.58 22.82
N ALA A 43 -10.59 -4.77 22.22
CA ALA A 43 -9.92 -5.99 22.67
C ALA A 43 -8.38 -5.92 22.54
N HIS A 44 -7.85 -5.14 21.59
CA HIS A 44 -6.43 -5.01 21.30
C HIS A 44 -5.80 -3.73 21.87
N ASN A 45 -6.61 -2.81 22.38
CA ASN A 45 -6.13 -1.59 23.02
C ASN A 45 -5.50 -1.89 24.39
N LYS A 46 -4.30 -1.44 24.63
CA LYS A 46 -3.58 -1.56 25.90
C LYS A 46 -3.72 -0.32 26.79
N SER A 47 -4.33 0.74 26.28
CA SER A 47 -4.70 1.95 27.00
C SER A 47 -6.13 1.82 27.55
N ASP A 48 -6.41 2.49 28.67
CA ASP A 48 -7.77 2.66 29.17
C ASP A 48 -8.55 3.74 28.39
N ASN A 49 -7.87 4.49 27.53
CA ASN A 49 -8.45 5.57 26.72
C ASN A 49 -8.91 5.02 25.36
N MET A 50 -10.21 5.11 25.09
CA MET A 50 -10.80 4.70 23.80
C MET A 50 -10.80 5.79 22.73
N GLU A 51 -10.33 7.00 23.03
CA GLU A 51 -10.12 8.05 22.03
C GLU A 51 -8.70 7.96 21.44
N LYS A 52 -7.72 7.54 22.27
CA LYS A 52 -6.30 7.36 21.89
C LYS A 52 -5.89 5.93 22.17
N LEU A 53 -5.89 5.13 21.13
CA LEU A 53 -5.66 3.69 21.21
C LEU A 53 -4.15 3.38 21.15
N GLN A 54 -3.75 2.37 21.93
CA GLN A 54 -2.43 1.76 21.93
C GLN A 54 -2.56 0.28 21.55
N ILE A 55 -2.52 0.01 20.26
CA ILE A 55 -2.84 -1.32 19.72
C ILE A 55 -1.64 -2.26 19.77
N LYS A 56 -1.87 -3.48 20.19
CA LYS A 56 -0.98 -4.64 19.99
C LYS A 56 -1.62 -5.63 19.04
N PHE A 57 -0.87 -6.01 18.02
CA PHE A 57 -1.31 -7.00 17.03
C PHE A 57 -1.01 -8.42 17.49
N ASP A 58 -1.85 -9.37 17.07
CA ASP A 58 -1.68 -10.78 17.38
C ASP A 58 -0.58 -11.45 16.56
N LYS A 59 -0.40 -11.03 15.31
CA LYS A 59 0.54 -11.62 14.35
C LYS A 59 1.08 -10.56 13.40
N LEU A 60 2.25 -10.83 12.81
CA LEU A 60 2.90 -9.97 11.82
C LEU A 60 3.17 -10.74 10.53
N THR A 61 3.20 -10.03 9.40
CA THR A 61 3.56 -10.60 8.11
C THR A 61 4.32 -9.60 7.24
N SER A 62 5.35 -10.08 6.54
CA SER A 62 6.17 -9.26 5.64
C SER A 62 6.61 -10.06 4.41
N HIS A 63 7.01 -9.35 3.38
CA HIS A 63 7.55 -9.96 2.17
C HIS A 63 9.02 -9.60 1.94
N ASP A 64 9.64 -10.25 0.98
CA ASP A 64 11.08 -10.24 0.71
C ASP A 64 11.68 -8.89 0.34
N ILE A 65 10.91 -7.93 -0.16
CA ILE A 65 11.41 -6.56 -0.37
C ILE A 65 11.27 -5.64 0.85
N THR A 66 10.80 -6.15 2.00
CA THR A 66 10.63 -5.37 3.23
C THR A 66 11.24 -6.01 4.46
N PHE A 67 11.18 -7.35 4.62
CA PHE A 67 11.56 -7.98 5.88
C PHE A 67 13.05 -7.80 6.23
N VAL A 68 13.95 -7.72 5.24
CA VAL A 68 15.39 -7.51 5.54
C VAL A 68 15.57 -6.17 6.25
N GLY A 69 15.04 -5.08 5.70
CA GLY A 69 15.13 -3.76 6.31
C GLY A 69 14.45 -3.70 7.69
N ILE A 70 13.30 -4.35 7.85
CA ILE A 70 12.57 -4.42 9.13
C ILE A 70 13.43 -5.13 10.19
N ILE A 71 13.94 -6.30 9.87
CA ILE A 71 14.75 -7.09 10.82
C ILE A 71 16.07 -6.38 11.14
N GLN A 72 16.72 -5.77 10.15
CA GLN A 72 17.94 -4.97 10.37
C GLN A 72 17.66 -3.77 11.30
N THR A 73 16.54 -3.08 11.12
CA THR A 73 16.11 -1.98 11.98
C THR A 73 15.82 -2.48 13.41
N ALA A 74 15.09 -3.59 13.53
CA ALA A 74 14.77 -4.19 14.83
C ALA A 74 16.03 -4.67 15.56
N ARG A 75 16.98 -5.29 14.84
CA ARG A 75 18.28 -5.70 15.40
C ARG A 75 19.10 -4.51 15.90
N ALA A 76 19.19 -3.46 15.11
CA ALA A 76 19.85 -2.21 15.51
C ALA A 76 19.20 -1.57 16.75
N SER A 77 17.94 -1.88 17.01
CA SER A 77 17.11 -1.38 18.11
C SER A 77 16.99 -2.36 19.29
N GLY A 78 17.70 -3.49 19.27
CA GLY A 78 17.77 -4.45 20.40
C GLY A 78 16.84 -5.66 20.31
N LEU A 79 16.46 -6.13 19.13
CA LEU A 79 15.66 -7.34 18.93
C LEU A 79 16.35 -8.57 19.50
N GLU A 80 15.68 -9.31 20.38
CA GLU A 80 16.14 -10.59 20.95
C GLU A 80 15.45 -11.81 20.32
N LYS A 81 14.13 -11.72 20.13
CA LYS A 81 13.27 -12.75 19.51
C LYS A 81 11.99 -12.11 18.96
N PHE A 82 11.29 -12.81 18.08
CA PHE A 82 9.96 -12.38 17.68
C PHE A 82 8.94 -12.63 18.81
N PRO A 83 8.28 -11.58 19.32
CA PRO A 83 7.38 -11.71 20.47
C PRO A 83 6.01 -12.30 20.11
N VAL A 84 5.67 -12.27 18.82
CA VAL A 84 4.43 -12.81 18.24
C VAL A 84 4.76 -13.56 16.95
N PRO A 85 3.88 -14.42 16.44
CA PRO A 85 4.10 -15.08 15.15
C PRO A 85 4.40 -14.06 14.04
N TYR A 86 5.54 -14.21 13.40
CA TYR A 86 5.99 -13.35 12.31
C TYR A 86 6.32 -14.19 11.08
N VAL A 87 5.63 -13.95 9.98
CA VAL A 87 5.75 -14.68 8.73
C VAL A 87 6.51 -13.87 7.70
N LEU A 88 7.56 -14.47 7.16
CA LEU A 88 8.41 -13.92 6.11
C LEU A 88 8.12 -14.65 4.81
N THR A 89 7.40 -14.00 3.88
CA THR A 89 6.96 -14.60 2.62
C THR A 89 7.77 -14.07 1.45
N ASN A 90 8.31 -14.97 0.63
CA ASN A 90 9.11 -14.60 -0.53
C ASN A 90 8.26 -14.66 -1.79
N CYS A 91 7.76 -13.52 -2.25
CA CYS A 91 6.82 -13.44 -3.37
C CYS A 91 7.01 -12.23 -4.30
N HIS A 92 7.88 -11.29 -3.96
CA HIS A 92 8.17 -10.11 -4.79
C HIS A 92 9.43 -10.26 -5.62
N ASN A 93 10.48 -10.84 -5.06
CA ASN A 93 11.75 -11.12 -5.74
C ASN A 93 11.93 -12.60 -6.09
N SER A 94 10.85 -13.30 -6.35
CA SER A 94 10.92 -14.71 -6.77
C SER A 94 11.66 -14.86 -8.10
N LEU A 95 12.52 -15.87 -8.18
CA LEU A 95 13.43 -16.06 -9.31
C LEU A 95 12.73 -16.47 -10.63
N CYS A 96 11.42 -16.61 -10.67
CA CYS A 96 10.68 -16.83 -11.90
C CYS A 96 10.67 -15.64 -12.86
N ALA A 97 10.93 -14.43 -12.36
CA ALA A 97 10.97 -13.23 -13.18
C ALA A 97 12.09 -12.25 -12.78
N VAL A 98 12.51 -12.26 -11.51
CA VAL A 98 13.62 -11.44 -11.00
C VAL A 98 14.77 -12.37 -10.66
N GLY A 99 15.73 -12.50 -11.53
CA GLY A 99 16.86 -13.44 -11.41
C GLY A 99 18.13 -12.73 -10.95
N GLY A 100 18.67 -13.16 -9.80
CA GLY A 100 19.97 -12.71 -9.34
C GLY A 100 20.32 -13.25 -7.96
N THR A 101 21.60 -13.55 -7.74
CA THR A 101 22.14 -13.99 -6.45
C THR A 101 21.74 -13.02 -5.33
N ILE A 102 21.69 -11.72 -5.62
CA ILE A 102 21.27 -10.66 -4.70
C ILE A 102 19.87 -10.90 -4.10
N ASN A 103 18.95 -11.47 -4.86
CA ASN A 103 17.60 -11.78 -4.39
C ASN A 103 17.60 -13.03 -3.50
N GLU A 104 18.35 -14.05 -3.87
CA GLU A 104 18.47 -15.27 -3.07
C GLU A 104 19.22 -15.01 -1.74
N ASP A 105 20.16 -14.09 -1.72
CA ASP A 105 20.81 -13.62 -0.47
C ASP A 105 19.79 -13.06 0.52
N ASP A 106 18.81 -12.29 0.07
CA ASP A 106 17.71 -11.78 0.91
C ASP A 106 16.84 -12.93 1.44
N HIS A 107 16.59 -13.96 0.62
CA HIS A 107 15.83 -15.15 1.04
C HIS A 107 16.58 -15.95 2.09
N MET A 108 17.88 -16.16 1.92
CA MET A 108 18.73 -16.84 2.90
C MET A 108 18.84 -16.06 4.21
N PHE A 109 18.91 -14.73 4.16
CA PHE A 109 18.79 -13.87 5.34
C PHE A 109 17.47 -14.12 6.07
N GLY A 110 16.34 -14.12 5.35
CA GLY A 110 15.03 -14.37 5.92
C GLY A 110 14.90 -15.73 6.59
N LEU A 111 15.38 -16.80 5.94
CA LEU A 111 15.37 -18.15 6.52
C LEU A 111 16.17 -18.23 7.81
N THR A 112 17.40 -17.70 7.82
CA THR A 112 18.25 -17.74 9.00
C THR A 112 17.72 -16.86 10.14
N CYS A 113 17.08 -15.73 9.81
CA CYS A 113 16.38 -14.91 10.80
C CYS A 113 15.14 -15.61 11.37
N ALA A 114 14.34 -16.30 10.55
CA ALA A 114 13.20 -17.08 11.04
C ALA A 114 13.66 -18.17 12.02
N LYS A 115 14.75 -18.85 11.73
CA LYS A 115 15.37 -19.85 12.65
C LYS A 115 15.86 -19.18 13.95
N LYS A 116 16.61 -18.10 13.82
CA LYS A 116 17.23 -17.41 14.97
C LYS A 116 16.21 -16.81 15.91
N TYR A 117 15.21 -16.13 15.37
CA TYR A 117 14.26 -15.34 16.16
C TYR A 117 12.91 -16.02 16.40
N GLY A 118 12.68 -17.21 15.86
CA GLY A 118 11.44 -17.95 16.10
C GLY A 118 10.29 -17.56 15.16
N GLY A 119 10.57 -17.36 13.89
CA GLY A 119 9.59 -17.00 12.87
C GLY A 119 9.13 -18.13 11.96
N VAL A 120 8.36 -17.76 10.94
CA VAL A 120 7.93 -18.64 9.85
C VAL A 120 8.50 -18.11 8.54
N TYR A 121 9.08 -18.99 7.72
CA TYR A 121 9.66 -18.64 6.43
C TYR A 121 8.95 -19.40 5.32
N VAL A 122 8.31 -18.65 4.41
CA VAL A 122 7.63 -19.18 3.23
C VAL A 122 8.53 -18.99 2.01
N PRO A 123 9.06 -20.07 1.41
CA PRO A 123 9.96 -19.98 0.26
C PRO A 123 9.30 -19.36 -0.97
N PRO A 124 10.09 -18.91 -1.97
CA PRO A 124 9.57 -18.46 -3.26
C PRO A 124 8.66 -19.49 -3.91
N HIS A 125 7.70 -19.03 -4.68
CA HIS A 125 6.74 -19.83 -5.48
C HIS A 125 5.65 -20.55 -4.66
N GLN A 126 5.66 -20.48 -3.33
CA GLN A 126 4.66 -21.17 -2.52
C GLN A 126 3.35 -20.40 -2.39
N ALA A 127 3.42 -19.12 -2.12
CA ALA A 127 2.24 -18.25 -2.01
C ALA A 127 2.63 -16.78 -2.14
N VAL A 128 1.69 -15.94 -2.55
CA VAL A 128 1.78 -14.50 -2.31
C VAL A 128 1.47 -14.24 -0.83
N ILE A 129 2.05 -13.17 -0.26
CA ILE A 129 1.97 -12.87 1.18
C ILE A 129 0.54 -12.93 1.72
N HIS A 130 -0.42 -12.30 1.02
CA HIS A 130 -1.78 -12.20 1.53
C HIS A 130 -2.56 -13.51 1.39
N GLN A 131 -2.25 -14.33 0.41
CA GLN A 131 -2.89 -15.64 0.28
C GLN A 131 -2.41 -16.60 1.36
N PHE A 132 -1.11 -16.62 1.66
CA PHE A 132 -0.61 -17.41 2.79
C PHE A 132 -1.25 -16.96 4.11
N ALA A 133 -1.37 -15.65 4.32
CA ALA A 133 -2.01 -15.10 5.52
C ALA A 133 -3.48 -15.53 5.63
N ARG A 134 -4.25 -15.51 4.53
CA ARG A 134 -5.64 -15.99 4.49
C ARG A 134 -5.74 -17.47 4.83
N GLU A 135 -4.88 -18.27 4.24
CA GLU A 135 -4.90 -19.72 4.41
C GLU A 135 -4.41 -20.18 5.79
N MET A 136 -3.40 -19.47 6.38
CA MET A 136 -2.66 -19.95 7.53
C MET A 136 -2.64 -19.05 8.77
N LEU A 137 -2.95 -17.75 8.64
CA LEU A 137 -2.79 -16.78 9.74
C LEU A 137 -4.10 -16.16 10.23
N ALA A 138 -5.00 -15.81 9.33
CA ALA A 138 -6.23 -15.11 9.66
C ALA A 138 -7.04 -15.84 10.74
N GLY A 139 -7.77 -15.11 11.56
CA GLY A 139 -8.66 -15.62 12.59
C GLY A 139 -9.70 -14.57 12.99
N GLY A 140 -10.91 -15.04 13.32
CA GLY A 140 -12.02 -14.17 13.69
C GLY A 140 -11.73 -13.34 14.94
N GLY A 141 -11.92 -12.03 14.84
CA GLY A 141 -11.65 -11.07 15.91
C GLY A 141 -10.17 -10.79 16.19
N LYS A 142 -9.27 -11.28 15.34
CA LYS A 142 -7.82 -11.03 15.44
C LYS A 142 -7.42 -9.76 14.72
N MET A 143 -6.21 -9.25 15.07
CA MET A 143 -5.56 -8.15 14.36
C MET A 143 -4.19 -8.59 13.84
N ILE A 144 -3.91 -8.28 12.58
CA ILE A 144 -2.63 -8.58 11.92
C ILE A 144 -2.05 -7.29 11.33
N LEU A 145 -0.76 -7.05 11.58
CA LEU A 145 0.00 -5.98 10.96
C LEU A 145 0.92 -6.55 9.88
N GLY A 146 0.87 -5.97 8.71
CA GLY A 146 1.73 -6.35 7.59
C GLY A 146 2.53 -5.19 7.03
N SER A 147 3.67 -5.49 6.44
CA SER A 147 4.51 -4.49 5.76
C SER A 147 4.05 -4.17 4.33
N ASP A 148 3.04 -4.87 3.85
CA ASP A 148 2.40 -4.61 2.56
C ASP A 148 1.09 -3.86 2.72
N SER A 149 0.82 -2.91 1.83
CA SER A 149 -0.38 -2.07 1.88
C SER A 149 -1.69 -2.82 1.70
N HIS A 150 -1.67 -3.97 1.01
CA HIS A 150 -2.84 -4.83 0.79
C HIS A 150 -3.07 -5.83 1.92
N THR A 151 -2.48 -5.61 3.09
CA THR A 151 -2.76 -6.39 4.31
C THR A 151 -4.20 -6.12 4.75
N ARG A 152 -5.13 -6.89 4.19
CA ARG A 152 -6.58 -6.82 4.37
C ARG A 152 -7.13 -8.24 4.46
N TYR A 153 -7.66 -8.60 5.63
CA TYR A 153 -8.21 -9.93 5.89
C TYR A 153 -9.59 -9.83 6.58
N GLY A 154 -10.22 -8.67 6.43
CA GLY A 154 -11.51 -8.35 7.04
C GLY A 154 -12.62 -9.31 6.63
N ALA A 155 -12.61 -9.79 5.39
CA ALA A 155 -13.55 -10.78 4.89
C ALA A 155 -13.56 -12.09 5.71
N LEU A 156 -12.43 -12.42 6.34
CA LEU A 156 -12.26 -13.58 7.21
C LEU A 156 -12.43 -13.25 8.71
N GLY A 157 -12.89 -12.05 9.04
CA GLY A 157 -13.09 -11.59 10.41
C GLY A 157 -11.82 -11.10 11.10
N THR A 158 -10.73 -10.87 10.37
CA THR A 158 -9.46 -10.36 10.90
C THR A 158 -9.28 -8.89 10.49
N MET A 159 -9.21 -7.98 11.46
CA MET A 159 -8.87 -6.59 11.17
C MET A 159 -7.36 -6.51 10.90
N ALA A 160 -7.00 -6.26 9.65
CA ALA A 160 -5.62 -6.23 9.23
C ALA A 160 -5.24 -4.85 8.71
N MET A 161 -4.02 -4.42 9.03
CA MET A 161 -3.49 -3.12 8.63
C MET A 161 -2.15 -3.30 7.93
N GLY A 162 -1.95 -2.58 6.84
CA GLY A 162 -0.69 -2.50 6.13
C GLY A 162 0.04 -1.21 6.49
N GLU A 163 1.24 -1.33 7.04
CA GLU A 163 2.05 -0.18 7.47
C GLU A 163 3.50 -0.29 6.97
N GLY A 164 4.28 0.73 7.20
CA GLY A 164 5.72 0.69 6.91
C GLY A 164 6.51 -0.12 7.93
N GLY A 165 7.74 -0.45 7.57
CA GLY A 165 8.63 -1.26 8.38
C GLY A 165 8.79 -0.83 9.84
N PRO A 166 8.95 0.48 10.14
CA PRO A 166 9.09 0.95 11.51
C PRO A 166 7.92 0.62 12.44
N GLU A 167 6.69 0.54 11.94
CA GLU A 167 5.56 0.14 12.78
C GLU A 167 5.63 -1.36 13.14
N LEU A 168 6.12 -2.21 12.23
CA LEU A 168 6.41 -3.60 12.55
C LEU A 168 7.56 -3.72 13.55
N VAL A 169 8.60 -2.89 13.41
CA VAL A 169 9.71 -2.83 14.38
C VAL A 169 9.20 -2.52 15.78
N LYS A 170 8.28 -1.56 15.94
CA LYS A 170 7.65 -1.27 17.24
C LYS A 170 6.97 -2.50 17.83
N GLN A 171 6.22 -3.26 17.04
CA GLN A 171 5.59 -4.50 17.50
C GLN A 171 6.63 -5.56 17.86
N LEU A 172 7.70 -5.70 17.07
CA LEU A 172 8.82 -6.63 17.36
C LEU A 172 9.58 -6.27 18.65
N LEU A 173 9.56 -4.99 19.03
CA LEU A 173 10.14 -4.48 20.28
C LEU A 173 9.10 -4.38 21.42
N CYS A 174 7.93 -5.02 21.28
CA CYS A 174 6.84 -5.01 22.25
C CYS A 174 6.25 -3.61 22.54
N GLN A 175 6.41 -2.66 21.63
CA GLN A 175 5.77 -1.36 21.66
C GLN A 175 4.38 -1.40 21.03
N THR A 176 3.64 -0.30 21.11
CA THR A 176 2.27 -0.20 20.60
C THR A 176 2.20 0.54 19.25
N TYR A 177 1.10 0.31 18.56
CA TYR A 177 0.68 1.10 17.40
C TYR A 177 -0.36 2.11 17.88
N ASP A 178 0.01 3.38 17.86
CA ASP A 178 -0.78 4.44 18.46
C ASP A 178 -1.61 5.14 17.41
N ILE A 179 -2.93 5.17 17.62
CA ILE A 179 -3.89 5.83 16.73
C ILE A 179 -5.03 6.47 17.52
N ASN A 180 -5.62 7.52 16.98
CA ASN A 180 -6.92 7.98 17.46
C ASN A 180 -8.00 6.96 17.08
N MET A 181 -9.07 6.84 17.86
CA MET A 181 -10.20 6.00 17.50
C MET A 181 -10.69 6.38 16.10
N PRO A 182 -10.63 5.48 15.12
CA PRO A 182 -11.05 5.81 13.76
C PRO A 182 -12.57 5.88 13.66
N GLY A 183 -13.05 6.72 12.75
CA GLY A 183 -14.44 6.63 12.29
C GLY A 183 -14.72 5.28 11.62
N VAL A 184 -15.95 4.83 11.69
CA VAL A 184 -16.41 3.58 11.07
C VAL A 184 -17.51 3.87 10.07
N VAL A 185 -17.32 3.44 8.82
CA VAL A 185 -18.30 3.61 7.74
C VAL A 185 -18.91 2.26 7.39
N ALA A 186 -20.23 2.18 7.40
CA ALA A 186 -20.94 1.00 6.94
C ALA A 186 -20.86 0.88 5.42
N ILE A 187 -20.39 -0.27 4.93
CA ILE A 187 -20.56 -0.67 3.54
C ILE A 187 -21.71 -1.67 3.53
N TYR A 188 -22.90 -1.15 3.27
CA TYR A 188 -24.14 -1.92 3.38
C TYR A 188 -24.46 -2.57 2.04
N LEU A 189 -24.39 -3.91 2.03
CA LEU A 189 -24.60 -4.73 0.84
C LEU A 189 -26.01 -5.33 0.84
N LYS A 190 -26.69 -5.25 -0.28
CA LYS A 190 -27.96 -5.94 -0.57
C LYS A 190 -27.93 -6.53 -1.98
N GLY A 191 -28.87 -7.41 -2.27
CA GLY A 191 -28.96 -8.08 -3.57
C GLY A 191 -27.88 -9.15 -3.79
N THR A 192 -27.80 -9.61 -5.02
CA THR A 192 -26.88 -10.68 -5.47
C THR A 192 -26.20 -10.24 -6.76
N PRO A 193 -24.88 -10.44 -6.92
CA PRO A 193 -24.20 -10.11 -8.17
C PRO A 193 -24.80 -10.88 -9.34
N ARG A 194 -24.88 -10.23 -10.50
CA ARG A 194 -25.30 -10.88 -11.75
C ARG A 194 -24.19 -11.80 -12.26
N PRO A 195 -24.53 -12.82 -13.04
CA PRO A 195 -23.52 -13.63 -13.75
C PRO A 195 -22.59 -12.72 -14.58
N GLY A 196 -21.29 -13.00 -14.54
CA GLY A 196 -20.27 -12.19 -15.22
C GLY A 196 -19.70 -11.03 -14.38
N VAL A 197 -20.35 -10.67 -13.28
CA VAL A 197 -19.81 -9.70 -12.31
C VAL A 197 -18.95 -10.41 -11.28
N GLY A 198 -17.72 -9.98 -11.15
CA GLY A 198 -16.76 -10.52 -10.19
C GLY A 198 -16.40 -9.53 -9.07
N PRO A 199 -15.54 -9.96 -8.14
CA PRO A 199 -15.17 -9.14 -6.98
C PRO A 199 -14.47 -7.83 -7.38
N GLN A 200 -13.66 -7.84 -8.45
CA GLN A 200 -12.98 -6.63 -8.91
C GLN A 200 -13.98 -5.57 -9.40
N ASP A 201 -15.09 -5.99 -10.01
CA ASP A 201 -16.12 -5.06 -10.49
C ASP A 201 -16.74 -4.30 -9.31
N VAL A 202 -17.09 -5.01 -8.24
CA VAL A 202 -17.64 -4.39 -7.02
C VAL A 202 -16.60 -3.47 -6.37
N ALA A 203 -15.35 -3.93 -6.26
CA ALA A 203 -14.26 -3.15 -5.67
C ALA A 203 -14.00 -1.85 -6.46
N LEU A 204 -13.91 -1.92 -7.78
CA LEU A 204 -13.70 -0.74 -8.64
C LEU A 204 -14.87 0.24 -8.57
N ALA A 205 -16.11 -0.26 -8.50
CA ALA A 205 -17.28 0.58 -8.30
C ALA A 205 -17.20 1.35 -6.96
N ILE A 206 -16.79 0.69 -5.89
CA ILE A 206 -16.58 1.35 -4.58
C ILE A 206 -15.48 2.39 -4.66
N ILE A 207 -14.31 2.04 -5.20
CA ILE A 207 -13.14 2.93 -5.28
C ILE A 207 -13.49 4.19 -6.08
N GLY A 208 -14.15 4.04 -7.24
CA GLY A 208 -14.58 5.16 -8.06
C GLY A 208 -15.50 6.15 -7.34
N GLU A 209 -16.34 5.65 -6.45
CA GLU A 209 -17.32 6.47 -5.72
C GLU A 209 -16.70 7.19 -4.50
N VAL A 210 -15.77 6.57 -3.78
CA VAL A 210 -15.33 7.06 -2.46
C VAL A 210 -13.93 7.67 -2.43
N PHE A 211 -13.10 7.47 -3.48
CA PHE A 211 -11.71 7.92 -3.46
C PHE A 211 -11.59 9.44 -3.55
N ALA A 212 -12.23 10.06 -4.56
CA ALA A 212 -12.04 11.48 -4.87
C ALA A 212 -12.55 12.41 -3.76
N ASN A 213 -13.63 12.03 -3.08
CA ASN A 213 -14.24 12.79 -1.99
C ASN A 213 -13.65 12.46 -0.61
N GLY A 214 -12.78 11.43 -0.52
CA GLY A 214 -12.16 11.00 0.74
C GLY A 214 -13.15 10.41 1.75
N TYR A 215 -14.29 9.93 1.32
CA TYR A 215 -15.42 9.51 2.18
C TYR A 215 -15.02 8.52 3.27
N VAL A 216 -14.15 7.58 2.95
CA VAL A 216 -13.63 6.54 3.87
C VAL A 216 -12.17 6.76 4.29
N LYS A 217 -11.56 7.87 3.92
CA LYS A 217 -10.15 8.15 4.20
C LYS A 217 -9.85 8.05 5.72
N ASN A 218 -8.85 7.24 6.07
CA ASN A 218 -8.42 6.96 7.45
C ASN A 218 -9.51 6.38 8.38
N LYS A 219 -10.60 5.88 7.83
CA LYS A 219 -11.70 5.23 8.56
C LYS A 219 -11.66 3.72 8.36
N VAL A 220 -12.40 2.99 9.18
CA VAL A 220 -12.61 1.55 8.99
C VAL A 220 -13.87 1.34 8.13
N MET A 221 -13.73 0.55 7.08
CA MET A 221 -14.86 0.09 6.26
C MET A 221 -15.43 -1.18 6.88
N GLU A 222 -16.66 -1.13 7.38
CA GLU A 222 -17.34 -2.29 7.95
C GLU A 222 -18.44 -2.79 7.03
N PHE A 223 -18.22 -3.97 6.44
CA PHE A 223 -19.13 -4.59 5.47
C PHE A 223 -20.22 -5.37 6.18
N VAL A 224 -21.44 -4.93 6.00
CA VAL A 224 -22.64 -5.40 6.67
C VAL A 224 -23.81 -5.51 5.70
N GLY A 225 -24.92 -6.01 6.16
CA GLY A 225 -26.17 -6.09 5.41
C GLY A 225 -26.46 -7.49 4.83
N PRO A 226 -27.68 -7.69 4.32
CA PRO A 226 -28.15 -9.01 3.88
C PRO A 226 -27.42 -9.53 2.63
N GLY A 227 -26.85 -8.66 1.81
CA GLY A 227 -26.11 -9.04 0.59
C GLY A 227 -24.80 -9.77 0.88
N VAL A 228 -24.22 -9.63 2.08
CA VAL A 228 -22.99 -10.33 2.45
C VAL A 228 -23.15 -11.85 2.33
N ALA A 229 -24.28 -12.39 2.77
CA ALA A 229 -24.57 -13.83 2.70
C ALA A 229 -24.68 -14.38 1.27
N ASN A 230 -24.86 -13.52 0.27
CA ASN A 230 -24.94 -13.88 -1.15
C ASN A 230 -23.57 -13.98 -1.84
N LEU A 231 -22.48 -13.66 -1.12
CA LEU A 231 -21.12 -13.69 -1.61
C LEU A 231 -20.35 -14.88 -1.05
N SER A 232 -19.62 -15.60 -1.89
CA SER A 232 -18.67 -16.61 -1.43
C SER A 232 -17.54 -15.99 -0.62
N ALA A 233 -16.77 -16.80 0.12
CA ALA A 233 -15.58 -16.32 0.82
C ALA A 233 -14.56 -15.70 -0.13
N ASP A 234 -14.26 -16.36 -1.26
CA ASP A 234 -13.34 -15.84 -2.28
C ASP A 234 -13.80 -14.49 -2.86
N PHE A 235 -15.10 -14.34 -3.10
CA PHE A 235 -15.65 -13.08 -3.61
C PHE A 235 -15.46 -11.93 -2.61
N ARG A 236 -15.75 -12.18 -1.32
CA ARG A 236 -15.53 -11.20 -0.24
C ARG A 236 -14.03 -10.82 -0.13
N ILE A 237 -13.16 -11.81 -0.17
CA ILE A 237 -11.69 -11.62 -0.13
C ILE A 237 -11.23 -10.73 -1.28
N GLY A 238 -11.76 -10.94 -2.49
CA GLY A 238 -11.41 -10.15 -3.67
C GLY A 238 -11.85 -8.68 -3.57
N ILE A 239 -13.00 -8.40 -2.95
CA ILE A 239 -13.43 -7.02 -2.64
C ILE A 239 -12.53 -6.42 -1.54
N ASP A 240 -12.35 -7.17 -0.46
CA ASP A 240 -11.67 -6.71 0.75
C ASP A 240 -10.25 -6.22 0.50
N VAL A 241 -9.47 -6.97 -0.27
CA VAL A 241 -8.07 -6.61 -0.58
C VAL A 241 -7.95 -5.29 -1.33
N MET A 242 -8.94 -4.92 -2.13
CA MET A 242 -8.98 -3.69 -2.89
C MET A 242 -9.38 -2.46 -2.07
N THR A 243 -9.89 -2.64 -0.85
CA THR A 243 -10.24 -1.51 0.03
C THR A 243 -9.05 -0.61 0.32
N THR A 244 -7.82 -1.11 0.24
CA THR A 244 -6.60 -0.31 0.34
C THR A 244 -6.58 0.88 -0.62
N GLU A 245 -7.13 0.71 -1.82
CA GLU A 245 -7.14 1.75 -2.85
C GLU A 245 -8.17 2.87 -2.59
N THR A 246 -8.97 2.74 -1.54
CA THR A 246 -9.87 3.80 -1.05
C THR A 246 -9.22 4.74 -0.04
N THR A 247 -7.97 4.50 0.36
CA THR A 247 -7.26 5.19 1.45
C THR A 247 -7.85 4.95 2.85
N CYS A 248 -8.70 3.94 3.02
CA CYS A 248 -9.20 3.56 4.35
C CYS A 248 -8.07 3.05 5.27
N LEU A 249 -8.29 3.13 6.57
CA LEU A 249 -7.35 2.61 7.56
C LEU A 249 -7.32 1.08 7.57
N SER A 250 -8.49 0.47 7.57
CA SER A 250 -8.69 -0.98 7.55
C SER A 250 -10.09 -1.33 7.09
N SER A 251 -10.37 -2.63 7.00
CA SER A 251 -11.68 -3.19 6.68
C SER A 251 -12.01 -4.35 7.60
N ILE A 252 -13.28 -4.58 7.83
CA ILE A 252 -13.81 -5.71 8.58
C ILE A 252 -15.19 -6.07 8.06
N TRP A 253 -15.54 -7.35 8.08
CA TRP A 253 -16.81 -7.87 7.59
C TRP A 253 -17.55 -8.61 8.68
N GLN A 254 -18.86 -8.58 8.63
CA GLN A 254 -19.66 -9.59 9.34
C GLN A 254 -19.33 -10.99 8.80
N THR A 255 -19.26 -11.97 9.67
CA THR A 255 -18.97 -13.36 9.32
C THR A 255 -20.21 -14.24 9.42
N ASP A 256 -20.20 -15.34 8.72
CA ASP A 256 -21.31 -16.31 8.64
C ASP A 256 -20.79 -17.72 8.36
N ALA A 257 -21.74 -18.65 8.09
CA ALA A 257 -21.43 -20.05 7.80
C ALA A 257 -20.45 -20.25 6.62
N LYS A 258 -20.41 -19.35 5.64
CA LYS A 258 -19.44 -19.43 4.52
C LYS A 258 -18.01 -19.18 4.98
N ILE A 259 -17.83 -18.31 5.95
CA ILE A 259 -16.50 -18.06 6.56
C ILE A 259 -16.13 -19.20 7.52
N GLU A 260 -17.11 -19.75 8.24
CA GLU A 260 -16.90 -20.97 9.04
C GLU A 260 -16.42 -22.13 8.17
N GLU A 261 -17.08 -22.35 7.02
CA GLU A 261 -16.67 -23.35 6.02
C GLU A 261 -15.26 -23.09 5.48
N PHE A 262 -14.90 -21.82 5.19
CA PHE A 262 -13.56 -21.46 4.75
C PHE A 262 -12.49 -21.94 5.76
N TYR A 263 -12.67 -21.66 7.04
CA TYR A 263 -11.74 -22.11 8.08
C TYR A 263 -11.71 -23.63 8.21
N ALA A 264 -12.88 -24.30 8.09
CA ALA A 264 -12.96 -25.76 8.13
C ALA A 264 -12.22 -26.41 6.96
N ILE A 265 -12.36 -25.89 5.73
CA ILE A 265 -11.63 -26.35 4.53
C ILE A 265 -10.12 -26.23 4.73
N HIS A 266 -9.66 -25.16 5.39
CA HIS A 266 -8.23 -24.92 5.67
C HIS A 266 -7.73 -25.66 6.93
N GLY A 267 -8.54 -26.52 7.53
CA GLY A 267 -8.16 -27.31 8.71
C GLY A 267 -7.97 -26.48 9.97
N ARG A 268 -8.64 -25.33 10.07
CA ARG A 268 -8.55 -24.38 11.19
C ARG A 268 -9.94 -23.92 11.67
N PRO A 269 -10.88 -24.84 11.95
CA PRO A 269 -12.24 -24.48 12.36
C PRO A 269 -12.28 -23.64 13.65
N GLU A 270 -11.28 -23.80 14.52
CA GLU A 270 -11.12 -23.04 15.77
C GLU A 270 -10.84 -21.55 15.57
N ASP A 271 -10.36 -21.16 14.39
CA ASP A 271 -10.09 -19.77 14.06
C ASP A 271 -11.35 -19.00 13.60
N TYR A 272 -12.46 -19.70 13.39
CA TYR A 272 -13.74 -19.04 13.11
C TYR A 272 -14.30 -18.37 14.35
N LYS A 273 -14.86 -17.17 14.15
CA LYS A 273 -15.67 -16.46 15.12
C LYS A 273 -16.80 -15.74 14.41
N GLU A 274 -18.03 -15.89 14.93
CA GLU A 274 -19.16 -15.09 14.45
C GLU A 274 -18.93 -13.62 14.84
N LEU A 275 -18.92 -12.75 13.84
CA LEU A 275 -18.82 -11.31 14.00
C LEU A 275 -20.03 -10.67 13.34
N LYS A 276 -20.77 -9.88 14.11
CA LYS A 276 -21.91 -9.10 13.63
C LYS A 276 -22.06 -7.83 14.47
N PRO A 277 -22.63 -6.75 13.89
CA PRO A 277 -22.96 -5.57 14.68
C PRO A 277 -24.04 -5.91 15.72
N GLY A 278 -24.10 -5.11 16.78
CA GLY A 278 -25.18 -5.21 17.75
C GLY A 278 -26.54 -4.84 17.15
N ASN A 279 -27.61 -5.01 17.92
CA ASN A 279 -28.98 -4.78 17.45
C ASN A 279 -29.22 -3.38 16.91
N VAL A 280 -28.57 -2.38 17.50
CA VAL A 280 -28.53 -1.00 17.00
C VAL A 280 -27.06 -0.57 17.00
N ALA A 281 -26.49 -0.39 15.84
CA ALA A 281 -25.12 0.09 15.67
C ALA A 281 -25.12 1.45 14.94
N TYR A 282 -24.23 2.35 15.35
CA TYR A 282 -24.07 3.65 14.71
C TYR A 282 -22.78 3.67 13.90
N TYR A 283 -22.87 4.22 12.68
CA TYR A 283 -21.76 4.43 11.76
C TYR A 283 -21.65 5.91 11.36
N ASP A 284 -20.43 6.40 11.19
CA ASP A 284 -20.14 7.79 10.82
C ASP A 284 -20.50 8.13 9.36
N GLY A 285 -20.91 7.14 8.59
CA GLY A 285 -21.37 7.24 7.22
C GLY A 285 -21.79 5.87 6.71
N CYS A 286 -22.36 5.86 5.50
CA CYS A 286 -22.78 4.62 4.86
C CYS A 286 -22.66 4.71 3.34
N VAL A 287 -22.13 3.64 2.76
CA VAL A 287 -22.19 3.37 1.32
C VAL A 287 -23.15 2.20 1.12
N GLU A 288 -24.31 2.48 0.58
CA GLU A 288 -25.33 1.45 0.27
C GLU A 288 -25.16 0.95 -1.17
N ILE A 289 -24.99 -0.36 -1.32
CA ILE A 289 -24.71 -1.01 -2.60
C ILE A 289 -25.74 -2.11 -2.86
N ASP A 290 -26.44 -1.99 -3.97
CA ASP A 290 -27.20 -3.11 -4.53
C ASP A 290 -26.28 -3.88 -5.49
N LEU A 291 -25.88 -5.08 -5.08
CA LEU A 291 -24.96 -5.93 -5.85
C LEU A 291 -25.54 -6.32 -7.21
N SER A 292 -26.86 -6.34 -7.37
CA SER A 292 -27.53 -6.66 -8.64
C SER A 292 -27.43 -5.55 -9.68
N GLU A 293 -27.09 -4.33 -9.26
CA GLU A 293 -26.90 -3.17 -10.13
C GLU A 293 -25.46 -2.99 -10.62
N ILE A 294 -24.50 -3.69 -10.01
CA ILE A 294 -23.08 -3.61 -10.40
C ILE A 294 -22.91 -4.26 -11.77
N LYS A 295 -22.18 -3.57 -12.64
CA LYS A 295 -21.79 -4.03 -13.98
C LYS A 295 -20.29 -4.34 -14.03
N PRO A 296 -19.82 -5.11 -15.04
CA PRO A 296 -18.40 -5.23 -15.30
C PRO A 296 -17.72 -3.88 -15.47
N MET A 297 -16.64 -3.66 -14.72
CA MET A 297 -15.95 -2.39 -14.60
C MET A 297 -14.55 -2.44 -15.24
N ILE A 298 -14.04 -1.28 -15.57
CA ILE A 298 -12.65 -1.04 -15.94
C ILE A 298 -12.15 0.21 -15.26
N ALA A 299 -10.95 0.16 -14.66
CA ALA A 299 -10.25 1.36 -14.18
C ALA A 299 -9.13 1.70 -15.16
N MET A 300 -9.28 2.83 -15.85
CA MET A 300 -8.35 3.30 -16.87
C MET A 300 -7.06 3.85 -16.25
N PRO A 301 -5.93 3.88 -16.97
CA PRO A 301 -4.69 4.47 -16.48
C PRO A 301 -4.89 5.94 -16.03
N PHE A 302 -4.23 6.43 -14.97
CA PHE A 302 -3.18 5.70 -14.18
C PHE A 302 -3.56 5.69 -12.71
N HIS A 303 -4.83 5.45 -12.38
CA HIS A 303 -5.28 5.31 -11.00
C HIS A 303 -6.47 4.35 -10.89
N PRO A 304 -6.59 3.54 -9.80
CA PRO A 304 -7.70 2.61 -9.62
C PRO A 304 -9.08 3.30 -9.50
N SER A 305 -9.14 4.59 -9.17
CA SER A 305 -10.39 5.36 -9.12
C SER A 305 -10.87 5.89 -10.47
N ASN A 306 -10.09 5.70 -11.53
CA ASN A 306 -10.44 6.14 -12.88
C ASN A 306 -11.38 5.14 -13.57
N THR A 307 -12.56 4.97 -12.98
CA THR A 307 -13.47 3.85 -13.27
C THR A 307 -14.59 4.22 -14.25
N TYR A 308 -14.90 3.24 -15.08
CA TYR A 308 -16.03 3.23 -16.00
C TYR A 308 -16.66 1.83 -15.98
N THR A 309 -17.94 1.70 -16.34
CA THR A 309 -18.41 0.39 -16.79
C THR A 309 -17.78 0.09 -18.17
N ILE A 310 -17.56 -1.18 -18.48
CA ILE A 310 -17.03 -1.57 -19.79
C ILE A 310 -17.98 -1.10 -20.90
N ASP A 311 -19.30 -1.19 -20.67
CA ASP A 311 -20.32 -0.72 -21.61
C ASP A 311 -20.22 0.79 -21.86
N GLU A 312 -20.04 1.58 -20.79
CA GLU A 312 -19.86 3.04 -20.89
C GLU A 312 -18.61 3.40 -21.69
N LEU A 313 -17.49 2.74 -21.43
CA LEU A 313 -16.25 2.92 -22.19
C LEU A 313 -16.46 2.59 -23.67
N LYS A 314 -17.08 1.45 -23.99
CA LYS A 314 -17.36 1.04 -25.37
C LYS A 314 -18.28 2.00 -26.11
N ALA A 315 -19.28 2.54 -25.41
CA ALA A 315 -20.25 3.50 -26.00
C ALA A 315 -19.64 4.88 -26.26
N ASN A 316 -18.62 5.30 -25.49
CA ASN A 316 -18.02 6.64 -25.56
C ASN A 316 -16.49 6.56 -25.77
N LEU A 317 -16.06 5.63 -26.59
CA LEU A 317 -14.65 5.19 -26.66
C LEU A 317 -13.69 6.35 -26.99
N ASP A 318 -13.97 7.15 -28.04
CA ASP A 318 -13.06 8.23 -28.45
C ASP A 318 -12.96 9.33 -27.40
N ASP A 319 -14.06 9.75 -26.82
CA ASP A 319 -14.10 10.82 -25.81
C ASP A 319 -13.39 10.40 -24.52
N ILE A 320 -13.64 9.18 -24.04
CA ILE A 320 -13.01 8.67 -22.80
C ILE A 320 -11.52 8.45 -23.03
N LEU A 321 -11.11 7.85 -24.15
CA LEU A 321 -9.69 7.64 -24.43
C LEU A 321 -8.94 8.96 -24.60
N ALA A 322 -9.55 9.97 -25.23
CA ALA A 322 -8.98 11.31 -25.36
C ALA A 322 -8.77 11.97 -23.99
N ASP A 323 -9.74 11.86 -23.07
CA ASP A 323 -9.62 12.39 -21.71
C ASP A 323 -8.54 11.65 -20.91
N VAL A 324 -8.47 10.32 -21.01
CA VAL A 324 -7.42 9.51 -20.38
C VAL A 324 -6.02 9.91 -20.88
N GLU A 325 -5.84 10.06 -22.21
CA GLU A 325 -4.58 10.52 -22.79
C GLU A 325 -4.17 11.91 -22.25
N LYS A 326 -5.14 12.84 -22.19
CA LYS A 326 -4.89 14.19 -21.66
C LYS A 326 -4.45 14.18 -20.20
N ARG A 327 -5.12 13.42 -19.35
CA ARG A 327 -4.75 13.27 -17.92
C ARG A 327 -3.42 12.56 -17.76
N ALA A 328 -3.14 11.55 -18.59
CA ALA A 328 -1.87 10.84 -18.61
C ALA A 328 -0.69 11.77 -18.94
N GLN A 329 -0.83 12.67 -19.91
CA GLN A 329 0.21 13.64 -20.26
C GLN A 329 0.56 14.55 -19.06
N VAL A 330 -0.42 14.95 -18.26
CA VAL A 330 -0.19 15.70 -17.02
C VAL A 330 0.60 14.86 -16.02
N SER A 331 0.19 13.62 -15.77
CA SER A 331 0.87 12.70 -14.83
C SER A 331 2.29 12.33 -15.27
N LEU A 332 2.55 12.34 -16.57
CA LEU A 332 3.85 12.00 -17.16
C LEU A 332 4.73 13.23 -17.41
N ASP A 333 4.28 14.45 -17.07
CA ASP A 333 4.96 15.73 -17.36
C ASP A 333 5.34 15.91 -18.85
N GLY A 334 4.61 15.29 -19.76
CA GLY A 334 4.92 15.28 -21.18
C GLY A 334 6.26 14.63 -21.56
N LYS A 335 6.89 13.88 -20.62
CA LYS A 335 8.22 13.28 -20.83
C LYS A 335 8.26 12.20 -21.89
N VAL A 336 7.13 11.51 -22.10
CA VAL A 336 6.97 10.47 -23.11
C VAL A 336 5.61 10.62 -23.78
N PRO A 337 5.50 10.33 -25.09
CA PRO A 337 4.20 10.28 -25.76
C PRO A 337 3.40 9.09 -25.23
N PHE A 338 2.14 9.31 -24.91
CA PHE A 338 1.20 8.27 -24.47
C PHE A 338 -0.05 8.34 -25.31
N THR A 339 -0.42 7.21 -25.92
CA THR A 339 -1.57 7.09 -26.80
C THR A 339 -2.40 5.84 -26.49
N LEU A 340 -3.72 5.94 -26.61
CA LEU A 340 -4.68 4.84 -26.51
C LEU A 340 -5.61 4.76 -27.72
N ARG A 341 -5.95 5.92 -28.32
CA ARG A 341 -6.86 5.96 -29.48
C ARG A 341 -6.32 5.27 -30.71
N ASP A 342 -5.00 5.16 -30.84
CA ASP A 342 -4.32 4.38 -31.90
C ASP A 342 -4.56 2.85 -31.79
N LYS A 343 -5.12 2.38 -30.67
CA LYS A 343 -5.48 0.98 -30.45
C LYS A 343 -6.92 0.65 -30.81
N VAL A 344 -7.67 1.64 -31.30
CA VAL A 344 -9.02 1.42 -31.78
C VAL A 344 -9.00 0.90 -33.20
N VAL A 345 -9.45 -0.33 -33.38
CA VAL A 345 -9.54 -1.01 -34.68
C VAL A 345 -11.00 -1.32 -34.95
N ASP A 346 -11.53 -0.81 -36.07
CA ASP A 346 -12.92 -1.00 -36.47
C ASP A 346 -13.94 -0.65 -35.36
N GLY A 347 -13.67 0.45 -34.65
CA GLY A 347 -14.49 0.94 -33.54
C GLY A 347 -14.42 0.12 -32.24
N LYS A 348 -13.46 -0.79 -32.12
CA LYS A 348 -13.23 -1.63 -30.95
C LYS A 348 -11.84 -1.39 -30.38
N LEU A 349 -11.73 -1.32 -29.06
CA LEU A 349 -10.44 -1.18 -28.38
C LEU A 349 -9.72 -2.52 -28.37
N TYR A 350 -8.51 -2.53 -28.90
CA TYR A 350 -7.61 -3.68 -28.86
C TYR A 350 -6.66 -3.60 -27.68
N VAL A 351 -6.41 -4.71 -27.03
CA VAL A 351 -5.55 -4.89 -25.86
C VAL A 351 -4.46 -5.88 -26.21
N GLU A 352 -3.21 -5.58 -25.85
CA GLU A 352 -2.08 -6.44 -26.19
C GLU A 352 -1.75 -7.48 -25.11
N GLN A 353 -2.22 -7.27 -23.85
CA GLN A 353 -1.89 -8.18 -22.76
C GLN A 353 -3.03 -8.28 -21.74
N GLY A 354 -3.33 -9.51 -21.31
CA GLY A 354 -4.17 -9.81 -20.16
C GLY A 354 -3.39 -10.52 -19.05
N ILE A 355 -3.62 -10.14 -17.79
CA ILE A 355 -3.00 -10.78 -16.62
C ILE A 355 -4.03 -11.00 -15.53
N ILE A 356 -4.06 -12.23 -14.99
CA ILE A 356 -4.84 -12.60 -13.81
C ILE A 356 -3.83 -13.02 -12.74
N ALA A 357 -3.62 -12.20 -11.71
CA ALA A 357 -2.51 -12.41 -10.79
C ALA A 357 -2.74 -11.84 -9.39
N GLY A 358 -1.86 -12.25 -8.49
CA GLY A 358 -1.70 -11.70 -7.16
C GLY A 358 -2.84 -12.03 -6.20
N CYS A 359 -2.86 -11.29 -5.10
CA CYS A 359 -3.82 -11.48 -4.03
C CYS A 359 -5.27 -11.07 -4.39
N ALA A 360 -5.45 -10.29 -5.45
CA ALA A 360 -6.77 -9.91 -5.96
C ALA A 360 -7.27 -10.89 -7.04
N GLY A 361 -6.45 -11.16 -8.06
CA GLY A 361 -6.87 -11.95 -9.23
C GLY A 361 -6.62 -13.44 -9.14
N GLY A 362 -5.57 -13.87 -8.44
CA GLY A 362 -5.08 -15.25 -8.41
C GLY A 362 -5.86 -16.23 -7.54
N GLY A 363 -7.05 -15.86 -7.06
CA GLY A 363 -7.93 -16.73 -6.28
C GLY A 363 -8.53 -17.87 -7.11
N PHE A 364 -8.90 -18.95 -6.43
CA PHE A 364 -9.41 -20.18 -7.06
C PHE A 364 -10.65 -19.92 -7.92
N GLU A 365 -11.67 -19.26 -7.38
CA GLU A 365 -12.92 -18.98 -8.09
C GLU A 365 -12.72 -18.09 -9.31
N ASN A 366 -11.86 -17.08 -9.22
CA ASN A 366 -11.54 -16.20 -10.35
C ASN A 366 -10.94 -16.96 -11.53
N ILE A 367 -9.99 -17.84 -11.23
CA ILE A 367 -9.29 -18.62 -12.29
C ILE A 367 -10.23 -19.65 -12.88
N CYS A 368 -11.05 -20.32 -12.07
CA CYS A 368 -12.05 -21.26 -12.56
C CYS A 368 -13.09 -20.57 -13.46
N ALA A 369 -13.58 -19.40 -13.08
CA ALA A 369 -14.53 -18.63 -13.88
C ALA A 369 -13.90 -18.19 -15.22
N ALA A 370 -12.63 -17.77 -15.21
CA ALA A 370 -11.90 -17.43 -16.43
C ALA A 370 -11.77 -18.65 -17.37
N ALA A 371 -11.47 -19.81 -16.81
CA ALA A 371 -11.39 -21.06 -17.58
C ALA A 371 -12.73 -21.47 -18.20
N ASP A 372 -13.84 -21.30 -17.48
CA ASP A 372 -15.18 -21.58 -18.01
C ASP A 372 -15.50 -20.70 -19.24
N ILE A 373 -15.13 -19.41 -19.20
CA ILE A 373 -15.30 -18.49 -20.33
C ILE A 373 -14.42 -18.90 -21.52
N LEU A 374 -13.20 -19.36 -21.26
CA LEU A 374 -12.22 -19.73 -22.28
C LEU A 374 -12.38 -21.17 -22.80
N LYS A 375 -13.24 -21.98 -22.18
CA LYS A 375 -13.44 -23.39 -22.54
C LYS A 375 -13.75 -23.56 -24.02
N GLY A 376 -12.94 -24.38 -24.72
CA GLY A 376 -13.10 -24.65 -26.14
C GLY A 376 -12.70 -23.49 -27.06
N LYS A 377 -12.11 -22.41 -26.51
CA LYS A 377 -11.63 -21.24 -27.26
C LYS A 377 -10.11 -21.16 -27.22
N ASN A 378 -9.55 -20.18 -27.91
CA ASN A 378 -8.13 -19.87 -27.87
C ASN A 378 -7.94 -18.35 -27.88
N ILE A 379 -6.79 -17.90 -27.41
CA ILE A 379 -6.47 -16.47 -27.31
C ILE A 379 -5.95 -15.86 -28.63
N GLY A 380 -5.86 -16.64 -29.70
CA GLY A 380 -5.33 -16.20 -30.98
C GLY A 380 -3.81 -16.32 -31.07
N HIS A 381 -3.27 -15.82 -32.18
CA HIS A 381 -1.84 -15.89 -32.52
C HIS A 381 -1.26 -14.53 -32.92
N ASP A 382 -1.96 -13.45 -32.58
CA ASP A 382 -1.53 -12.07 -32.76
C ASP A 382 -0.84 -11.53 -31.49
N ALA A 383 -0.76 -10.24 -31.31
CA ALA A 383 -0.03 -9.60 -30.21
C ALA A 383 -0.58 -9.90 -28.80
N PHE A 384 -1.87 -10.23 -28.70
CA PHE A 384 -2.48 -10.50 -27.40
C PHE A 384 -1.88 -11.72 -26.69
N THR A 385 -1.52 -11.55 -25.42
CA THR A 385 -1.06 -12.61 -24.52
C THR A 385 -1.89 -12.67 -23.26
N LEU A 386 -1.98 -13.86 -22.63
CA LEU A 386 -2.65 -14.06 -21.35
C LEU A 386 -1.72 -14.80 -20.38
N SER A 387 -1.43 -14.20 -19.24
CA SER A 387 -0.71 -14.84 -18.12
C SER A 387 -1.61 -15.01 -16.91
N VAL A 388 -1.56 -16.18 -16.27
CA VAL A 388 -2.33 -16.52 -15.07
C VAL A 388 -1.38 -16.95 -13.96
N TYR A 389 -1.50 -16.34 -12.79
CA TYR A 389 -0.70 -16.62 -11.59
C TYR A 389 -1.63 -17.03 -10.44
N PRO A 390 -1.82 -18.32 -10.16
CA PRO A 390 -2.50 -18.76 -8.94
C PRO A 390 -1.82 -18.14 -7.70
N ALA A 391 -2.60 -17.71 -6.75
CA ALA A 391 -2.08 -16.95 -5.59
C ALA A 391 -1.30 -17.83 -4.60
N SER A 392 -1.45 -19.16 -4.69
CA SER A 392 -0.71 -20.11 -3.86
C SER A 392 -0.53 -21.46 -4.55
N THR A 393 0.46 -22.24 -4.10
CA THR A 393 0.65 -23.62 -4.58
C THR A 393 -0.53 -24.53 -4.25
N PRO A 394 -1.19 -24.45 -3.08
CA PRO A 394 -2.44 -25.20 -2.87
C PRO A 394 -3.52 -24.90 -3.91
N ILE A 395 -3.72 -23.65 -4.31
CA ILE A 395 -4.63 -23.29 -5.41
C ILE A 395 -4.14 -23.89 -6.72
N TYR A 396 -2.87 -23.72 -7.03
CA TYR A 396 -2.26 -24.25 -8.27
C TYR A 396 -2.46 -25.78 -8.39
N MET A 397 -2.23 -26.51 -7.29
CA MET A 397 -2.40 -27.95 -7.24
C MET A 397 -3.86 -28.35 -7.48
N GLU A 398 -4.81 -27.64 -6.89
CA GLU A 398 -6.23 -27.93 -7.06
C GLU A 398 -6.69 -27.68 -8.51
N LEU A 399 -6.20 -26.60 -9.14
CA LEU A 399 -6.44 -26.32 -10.56
C LEU A 399 -5.84 -27.42 -11.48
N ALA A 400 -4.72 -28.02 -11.07
CA ALA A 400 -4.14 -29.18 -11.79
C ALA A 400 -5.01 -30.42 -11.62
N LYS A 401 -5.49 -30.71 -10.40
CA LYS A 401 -6.32 -31.88 -10.09
C LYS A 401 -7.70 -31.84 -10.75
N ASN A 402 -8.32 -30.67 -10.82
CA ASN A 402 -9.66 -30.54 -11.42
C ASN A 402 -9.66 -30.29 -12.94
N GLY A 403 -8.50 -30.21 -13.57
CA GLY A 403 -8.34 -30.07 -15.02
C GLY A 403 -8.36 -28.62 -15.53
N VAL A 404 -8.66 -27.63 -14.71
CA VAL A 404 -8.72 -26.21 -15.10
C VAL A 404 -7.37 -25.72 -15.63
N LEU A 405 -6.26 -26.18 -15.05
CA LEU A 405 -4.92 -25.86 -15.53
C LEU A 405 -4.71 -26.30 -16.98
N ALA A 406 -5.10 -27.54 -17.31
CA ALA A 406 -4.99 -28.07 -18.67
C ALA A 406 -5.87 -27.31 -19.67
N GLU A 407 -7.09 -26.92 -19.26
CA GLU A 407 -7.98 -26.11 -20.09
C GLU A 407 -7.35 -24.75 -20.41
N LEU A 408 -6.80 -24.04 -19.43
CA LEU A 408 -6.14 -22.74 -19.63
C LEU A 408 -4.93 -22.85 -20.55
N ILE A 409 -4.04 -23.82 -20.33
CA ILE A 409 -2.85 -24.06 -21.18
C ILE A 409 -3.27 -24.35 -22.60
N GLY A 410 -4.32 -25.13 -22.79
CA GLY A 410 -4.87 -25.48 -24.11
C GLY A 410 -5.37 -24.27 -24.90
N THR A 411 -5.72 -23.18 -24.26
CA THR A 411 -6.14 -21.91 -24.92
C THR A 411 -4.98 -21.08 -25.46
N GLY A 412 -3.74 -21.38 -25.05
CA GLY A 412 -2.54 -20.57 -25.30
C GLY A 412 -2.15 -19.66 -24.15
N ALA A 413 -2.89 -19.69 -23.03
CA ALA A 413 -2.52 -18.95 -21.82
C ALA A 413 -1.27 -19.56 -21.17
N VAL A 414 -0.46 -18.71 -20.54
CA VAL A 414 0.70 -19.11 -19.74
C VAL A 414 0.33 -19.13 -18.28
N VAL A 415 0.42 -20.28 -17.63
CA VAL A 415 0.17 -20.39 -16.19
C VAL A 415 1.50 -20.49 -15.45
N LYS A 416 1.68 -19.60 -14.46
CA LYS A 416 2.92 -19.47 -13.68
C LYS A 416 2.66 -19.73 -12.21
N THR A 417 3.72 -19.80 -11.41
CA THR A 417 3.63 -19.98 -9.95
C THR A 417 3.27 -18.69 -9.23
N ALA A 418 2.97 -18.76 -7.92
CA ALA A 418 2.63 -17.62 -7.09
C ALA A 418 3.76 -16.56 -7.09
N PHE A 419 3.44 -15.36 -7.53
CA PHE A 419 4.38 -14.26 -7.66
C PHE A 419 3.65 -12.92 -7.74
N CYS A 420 4.14 -11.92 -7.00
CA CYS A 420 3.56 -10.57 -7.00
C CYS A 420 4.08 -9.66 -8.11
N GLY A 421 5.07 -10.09 -8.89
CA GLY A 421 5.74 -9.26 -9.90
C GLY A 421 4.83 -8.45 -10.82
N PRO A 422 3.79 -9.05 -11.43
CA PRO A 422 2.86 -8.31 -12.30
C PRO A 422 2.09 -7.19 -11.62
N CYS A 423 1.98 -7.19 -10.28
CA CYS A 423 1.30 -6.14 -9.55
C CYS A 423 2.16 -4.87 -9.38
N PHE A 424 3.48 -4.95 -9.55
CA PHE A 424 4.38 -3.82 -9.29
C PHE A 424 5.48 -3.61 -10.36
N GLY A 425 5.32 -4.21 -11.53
CA GLY A 425 6.20 -3.97 -12.68
C GLY A 425 7.51 -4.77 -12.70
N ALA A 426 7.57 -5.92 -12.01
CA ALA A 426 8.73 -6.80 -11.98
C ALA A 426 8.55 -8.11 -12.77
N GLY A 427 7.59 -8.17 -13.68
CA GLY A 427 7.36 -9.33 -14.53
C GLY A 427 6.23 -9.11 -15.51
N ASP A 428 6.23 -9.86 -16.61
CA ASP A 428 5.27 -9.72 -17.71
C ASP A 428 5.18 -8.29 -18.25
N THR A 429 6.32 -7.66 -18.47
CA THR A 429 6.41 -6.31 -19.02
C THR A 429 5.98 -6.30 -20.48
N PRO A 430 4.96 -5.50 -20.87
CA PRO A 430 4.51 -5.42 -22.26
C PRO A 430 5.46 -4.56 -23.11
N ALA A 431 5.22 -4.55 -24.42
CA ALA A 431 5.97 -3.73 -25.36
C ALA A 431 5.72 -2.23 -25.11
N ASN A 432 6.58 -1.37 -25.72
CA ASN A 432 6.41 0.07 -25.64
C ASN A 432 5.04 0.52 -26.18
N ASN A 433 4.37 1.41 -25.48
CA ASN A 433 3.02 1.91 -25.74
C ASN A 433 1.93 0.81 -25.76
N ALA A 434 2.20 -0.40 -25.29
CA ALA A 434 1.18 -1.44 -25.18
C ALA A 434 0.17 -1.14 -24.06
N PHE A 435 -1.04 -1.66 -24.24
CA PHE A 435 -2.12 -1.57 -23.28
C PHE A 435 -2.41 -2.93 -22.67
N SER A 436 -2.24 -3.06 -21.36
CA SER A 436 -2.45 -4.27 -20.58
C SER A 436 -3.71 -4.16 -19.70
N ILE A 437 -4.51 -5.20 -19.66
CA ILE A 437 -5.63 -5.33 -18.71
C ILE A 437 -5.27 -6.35 -17.64
N ARG A 438 -5.45 -6.00 -16.37
CA ARG A 438 -5.00 -6.83 -15.26
C ARG A 438 -6.04 -6.95 -14.15
N HIS A 439 -6.23 -8.16 -13.67
CA HIS A 439 -6.83 -8.37 -12.36
C HIS A 439 -5.70 -8.43 -11.33
N THR A 440 -5.21 -7.27 -11.00
CA THR A 440 -4.22 -6.96 -9.97
C THR A 440 -4.73 -5.78 -9.14
N THR A 441 -3.90 -5.16 -8.33
CA THR A 441 -4.37 -4.17 -7.37
C THR A 441 -4.22 -2.72 -7.81
N ARG A 442 -3.24 -2.39 -8.67
CA ARG A 442 -2.90 -1.02 -9.06
C ARG A 442 -2.53 -0.87 -10.52
N ASN A 443 -2.80 0.33 -11.04
CA ASN A 443 -2.47 0.74 -12.41
C ASN A 443 -1.78 2.10 -12.48
N PHE A 444 -1.01 2.46 -11.45
CA PHE A 444 -0.18 3.67 -11.45
C PHE A 444 0.82 3.67 -12.61
N PRO A 445 1.39 4.83 -13.01
CA PRO A 445 2.42 4.88 -14.03
C PRO A 445 3.56 3.90 -13.73
N ASN A 446 4.03 3.20 -14.74
CA ASN A 446 5.12 2.21 -14.70
C ASN A 446 4.85 0.92 -13.89
N ARG A 447 3.61 0.66 -13.49
CA ARG A 447 3.22 -0.61 -12.84
C ARG A 447 3.31 -1.81 -13.78
N GLU A 448 3.39 -1.59 -15.05
CA GLU A 448 3.65 -2.60 -16.08
C GLU A 448 5.14 -2.86 -16.32
N GLY A 449 6.05 -2.02 -15.77
CA GLY A 449 7.51 -2.20 -15.84
C GLY A 449 8.22 -1.35 -16.91
N SER A 450 7.53 -0.40 -17.56
CA SER A 450 8.17 0.53 -18.50
C SER A 450 9.17 1.47 -17.82
N LYS A 451 10.12 2.00 -18.60
CA LYS A 451 11.18 2.91 -18.11
C LYS A 451 11.10 4.23 -18.87
N ILE A 452 10.48 5.23 -18.27
CA ILE A 452 10.27 6.57 -18.84
C ILE A 452 11.61 7.21 -19.24
N GLN A 453 12.65 7.06 -18.42
CA GLN A 453 13.99 7.57 -18.70
C GLN A 453 14.63 7.00 -19.99
N ASN A 454 14.12 5.86 -20.46
CA ASN A 454 14.52 5.26 -21.74
C ASN A 454 13.52 5.59 -22.88
N GLY A 455 12.61 6.54 -22.69
CA GLY A 455 11.58 6.90 -23.66
C GLY A 455 10.46 5.85 -23.79
N GLN A 456 10.31 4.98 -22.81
CA GLN A 456 9.32 3.89 -22.80
C GLN A 456 8.15 4.21 -21.91
N ILE A 457 6.96 3.85 -22.36
CA ILE A 457 5.72 3.88 -21.57
C ILE A 457 4.81 2.74 -22.04
N SER A 458 4.14 2.11 -21.11
CA SER A 458 2.98 1.25 -21.33
C SER A 458 1.93 1.58 -20.30
N SER A 459 0.78 0.95 -20.35
CA SER A 459 -0.28 1.26 -19.40
C SER A 459 -1.05 0.02 -18.97
N VAL A 460 -1.61 0.12 -17.78
CA VAL A 460 -2.48 -0.91 -17.19
C VAL A 460 -3.86 -0.33 -16.95
N ALA A 461 -4.90 -1.05 -17.36
CA ALA A 461 -6.24 -0.92 -16.82
C ALA A 461 -6.56 -2.09 -15.91
N LEU A 462 -7.30 -1.84 -14.83
CA LEU A 462 -7.76 -2.90 -13.94
C LEU A 462 -9.12 -3.43 -14.38
N MET A 463 -9.25 -4.75 -14.43
CA MET A 463 -10.49 -5.44 -14.78
C MET A 463 -10.63 -6.72 -13.96
N ASP A 464 -11.86 -7.24 -13.86
CA ASP A 464 -12.08 -8.58 -13.30
C ASP A 464 -11.59 -9.69 -14.24
N ALA A 465 -11.13 -10.79 -13.64
CA ALA A 465 -10.64 -11.98 -14.37
C ALA A 465 -11.64 -12.50 -15.42
N ARG A 466 -12.93 -12.37 -15.15
CA ARG A 466 -13.99 -12.82 -16.06
C ARG A 466 -14.01 -11.98 -17.34
N SER A 467 -13.95 -10.66 -17.23
CA SER A 467 -13.89 -9.77 -18.40
C SER A 467 -12.54 -9.83 -19.11
N ILE A 468 -11.45 -10.11 -18.40
CA ILE A 468 -10.15 -10.40 -19.02
C ILE A 468 -10.24 -11.68 -19.87
N ALA A 469 -10.86 -12.75 -19.35
CA ALA A 469 -11.07 -13.98 -20.07
C ALA A 469 -11.99 -13.80 -21.29
N ALA A 470 -13.05 -13.00 -21.18
CA ALA A 470 -13.92 -12.67 -22.30
C ALA A 470 -13.16 -11.89 -23.40
N THR A 471 -12.30 -10.96 -23.02
CA THR A 471 -11.41 -10.23 -23.92
C THR A 471 -10.41 -11.17 -24.60
N ALA A 472 -9.83 -12.10 -23.86
CA ALA A 472 -8.92 -13.14 -24.37
C ALA A 472 -9.64 -14.05 -25.38
N ALA A 473 -10.85 -14.51 -25.06
CA ALA A 473 -11.68 -15.31 -25.96
C ALA A 473 -12.01 -14.57 -27.27
N ASN A 474 -12.08 -13.23 -27.22
CA ASN A 474 -12.27 -12.35 -28.37
C ASN A 474 -10.92 -11.81 -28.94
N LYS A 475 -9.83 -12.55 -28.75
CA LYS A 475 -8.52 -12.31 -29.35
C LYS A 475 -7.90 -10.95 -29.02
N GLY A 476 -8.17 -10.42 -27.84
CA GLY A 476 -7.66 -9.11 -27.37
C GLY A 476 -8.60 -7.92 -27.62
N PHE A 477 -9.73 -8.10 -28.25
CA PHE A 477 -10.73 -7.01 -28.33
C PHE A 477 -11.52 -6.91 -27.02
N LEU A 478 -11.53 -5.71 -26.43
CA LEU A 478 -12.17 -5.46 -25.15
C LEU A 478 -13.61 -5.96 -25.12
N THR A 479 -13.90 -6.85 -24.19
CA THR A 479 -15.18 -7.56 -24.09
C THR A 479 -15.60 -7.67 -22.63
N SER A 480 -16.88 -7.36 -22.35
CA SER A 480 -17.47 -7.55 -21.03
C SER A 480 -17.77 -9.05 -20.79
N ALA A 481 -17.60 -9.51 -19.56
CA ALA A 481 -18.00 -10.86 -19.19
C ALA A 481 -19.53 -11.09 -19.29
N GLU A 482 -20.34 -10.05 -19.33
CA GLU A 482 -21.78 -10.17 -19.60
C GLU A 482 -22.09 -10.57 -21.05
N GLU A 483 -21.13 -10.44 -21.97
CA GLU A 483 -21.25 -10.95 -23.36
C GLU A 483 -21.01 -12.47 -23.47
N PHE A 484 -20.60 -13.11 -22.38
CA PHE A 484 -20.50 -14.56 -22.30
C PHE A 484 -21.88 -15.19 -22.13
N ASP A 485 -22.27 -16.01 -23.10
CA ASP A 485 -23.57 -16.68 -23.17
C ASP A 485 -23.59 -18.10 -22.58
N GLY A 486 -22.47 -18.56 -22.03
CA GLY A 486 -22.30 -19.84 -21.38
C GLY A 486 -22.68 -19.81 -19.89
N SER A 487 -22.45 -20.92 -19.23
CA SER A 487 -22.67 -21.09 -17.79
C SER A 487 -21.35 -21.27 -17.05
N TYR A 488 -21.31 -20.82 -15.80
CA TYR A 488 -20.19 -21.09 -14.90
C TYR A 488 -20.39 -22.45 -14.22
N SER A 489 -19.34 -23.26 -14.20
CA SER A 489 -19.32 -24.54 -13.53
C SER A 489 -19.15 -24.37 -12.04
N GLU A 490 -19.72 -25.25 -11.25
CA GLU A 490 -19.46 -25.33 -9.82
C GLU A 490 -18.13 -26.06 -9.59
N HIS A 491 -17.13 -25.35 -9.08
CA HIS A 491 -15.82 -25.90 -8.73
C HIS A 491 -15.67 -25.94 -7.21
N LYS A 492 -15.44 -27.13 -6.67
CA LYS A 492 -15.20 -27.31 -5.24
C LYS A 492 -13.71 -27.20 -4.93
N TYR A 493 -13.35 -26.41 -3.94
CA TYR A 493 -11.99 -26.23 -3.47
C TYR A 493 -11.63 -27.18 -2.33
N TYR A 494 -10.46 -27.81 -2.44
CA TYR A 494 -9.87 -28.64 -1.40
C TYR A 494 -8.47 -28.11 -1.08
N PHE A 495 -8.23 -27.73 0.16
CA PHE A 495 -6.95 -27.25 0.62
C PHE A 495 -6.04 -28.42 1.05
N ASP A 496 -4.90 -28.56 0.43
CA ASP A 496 -3.89 -29.56 0.79
C ASP A 496 -2.77 -28.92 1.61
N LYS A 497 -2.87 -29.01 2.91
CA LYS A 497 -1.92 -28.44 3.87
C LYS A 497 -0.52 -29.05 3.76
N SER A 498 -0.39 -30.30 3.29
CA SER A 498 0.90 -31.00 3.17
C SER A 498 1.88 -30.27 2.24
N ILE A 499 1.39 -29.48 1.29
CA ILE A 499 2.22 -28.65 0.41
C ILE A 499 3.07 -27.67 1.24
N TYR A 500 2.45 -26.99 2.20
CA TYR A 500 3.18 -26.10 3.10
C TYR A 500 4.02 -26.85 4.13
N GLU A 501 3.53 -27.94 4.69
CA GLU A 501 4.28 -28.78 5.62
C GLU A 501 5.60 -29.30 5.01
N ASN A 502 5.62 -29.54 3.70
CA ASN A 502 6.81 -29.98 2.97
C ASN A 502 7.85 -28.89 2.68
N ARG A 503 7.45 -27.60 2.68
CA ARG A 503 8.32 -26.52 2.19
C ARG A 503 8.46 -25.31 3.10
N VAL A 504 7.47 -24.99 3.90
CA VAL A 504 7.51 -23.85 4.80
C VAL A 504 8.26 -24.20 6.08
N PHE A 505 9.27 -23.40 6.41
CA PHE A 505 9.93 -23.53 7.71
C PHE A 505 9.08 -22.81 8.77
N ASP A 506 8.67 -23.53 9.79
CA ASP A 506 7.92 -23.00 10.92
C ASP A 506 8.62 -23.37 12.23
N SER A 507 9.19 -22.37 12.88
CA SER A 507 9.88 -22.53 14.17
C SER A 507 8.95 -22.87 15.35
N LYS A 508 7.63 -22.79 15.15
CA LYS A 508 6.61 -22.87 16.21
C LYS A 508 6.84 -21.86 17.35
N GLY A 509 7.40 -20.70 17.02
CA GLY A 509 7.72 -19.64 17.97
C GLY A 509 8.97 -19.90 18.82
N VAL A 510 9.74 -20.96 18.51
CA VAL A 510 10.98 -21.30 19.22
C VAL A 510 12.17 -20.62 18.54
N ALA A 511 12.79 -19.68 19.24
CA ALA A 511 14.01 -19.02 18.79
C ALA A 511 15.25 -19.91 19.06
N ASP A 512 16.20 -19.89 18.12
CA ASP A 512 17.51 -20.53 18.30
C ASP A 512 18.64 -19.48 18.18
N PRO A 513 19.10 -18.91 19.30
CA PRO A 513 20.15 -17.89 19.30
C PRO A 513 21.46 -18.33 18.66
N SER A 514 21.75 -19.66 18.59
CA SER A 514 22.97 -20.21 18.03
C SER A 514 23.07 -20.11 16.51
N VAL A 515 21.93 -19.87 15.83
CA VAL A 515 21.90 -19.72 14.38
C VAL A 515 22.62 -18.44 13.95
N GLU A 516 23.58 -18.58 13.05
CA GLU A 516 24.22 -17.44 12.41
C GLU A 516 23.37 -16.91 11.25
N ILE A 517 23.17 -15.58 11.21
CA ILE A 517 22.44 -14.93 10.12
C ILE A 517 23.35 -14.89 8.89
N GLN A 518 22.80 -15.30 7.73
CA GLN A 518 23.50 -15.19 6.46
C GLN A 518 23.26 -13.82 5.84
N PHE A 519 24.35 -13.07 5.65
CA PHE A 519 24.35 -11.77 4.98
C PHE A 519 24.92 -11.91 3.58
N GLY A 520 24.16 -11.51 2.57
CA GLY A 520 24.72 -11.31 1.24
C GLY A 520 25.47 -9.97 1.14
N PRO A 521 26.34 -9.82 0.13
CA PRO A 521 27.13 -8.58 -0.04
C PRO A 521 26.30 -7.30 -0.20
N ASN A 522 25.06 -7.42 -0.67
CA ASN A 522 24.16 -6.27 -0.84
C ASN A 522 23.42 -5.88 0.45
N ILE A 523 23.35 -6.75 1.45
CA ILE A 523 22.65 -6.45 2.71
C ILE A 523 23.52 -5.53 3.54
N LYS A 524 23.07 -4.30 3.77
CA LYS A 524 23.81 -3.25 4.48
C LYS A 524 23.07 -2.78 5.70
N ASP A 525 23.82 -2.35 6.70
CA ASP A 525 23.26 -1.67 7.86
C ASP A 525 22.79 -0.26 7.50
N TRP A 526 21.90 0.29 8.34
CA TRP A 526 21.50 1.66 8.26
C TRP A 526 22.67 2.60 8.58
N PRO A 527 22.82 3.72 7.84
CA PRO A 527 23.81 4.73 8.20
C PRO A 527 23.42 5.40 9.53
N GLU A 528 24.40 6.00 10.20
CA GLU A 528 24.13 6.79 11.40
C GLU A 528 23.24 7.99 11.09
N MET A 529 22.26 8.23 11.94
CA MET A 529 21.31 9.33 11.84
C MET A 529 21.55 10.33 12.97
N ALA A 530 21.66 11.63 12.63
CA ALA A 530 21.81 12.68 13.61
C ALA A 530 20.49 12.95 14.37
N ALA A 531 20.58 13.36 15.63
CA ALA A 531 19.45 13.93 16.37
C ALA A 531 19.05 15.31 15.80
N LEU A 532 17.81 15.72 16.02
CA LEU A 532 17.34 17.04 15.62
C LEU A 532 18.11 18.12 16.39
N ALA A 533 18.74 19.04 15.67
CA ALA A 533 19.44 20.17 16.26
C ALA A 533 18.48 21.28 16.74
N ASP A 534 18.97 22.23 17.51
CA ASP A 534 18.16 23.34 18.02
C ASP A 534 17.59 24.21 16.88
N ASN A 535 18.41 24.44 15.86
CA ASN A 535 18.05 25.21 14.67
C ASN A 535 18.28 24.36 13.40
N LEU A 536 17.52 24.63 12.36
CA LEU A 536 17.57 23.82 11.13
C LEU A 536 17.58 24.71 9.89
N ILE A 537 18.55 24.47 9.00
CA ILE A 537 18.55 25.00 7.64
C ILE A 537 18.19 23.87 6.68
N LEU A 538 17.19 24.11 5.85
CA LEU A 538 16.75 23.20 4.80
C LEU A 538 16.92 23.83 3.42
N LYS A 539 17.52 23.09 2.48
CA LYS A 539 17.44 23.42 1.08
C LYS A 539 16.24 22.72 0.46
N VAL A 540 15.39 23.46 -0.25
CA VAL A 540 14.33 22.89 -1.08
C VAL A 540 14.97 22.24 -2.29
N VAL A 541 14.93 20.91 -2.41
CA VAL A 541 15.64 20.18 -3.47
C VAL A 541 14.70 19.52 -4.47
N SER A 542 13.41 19.60 -4.25
CA SER A 542 12.37 19.24 -5.23
C SER A 542 11.05 19.92 -4.90
N GLU A 543 10.29 20.24 -5.92
CA GLU A 543 8.99 20.91 -5.82
C GLU A 543 8.00 20.24 -6.79
N ILE A 544 6.98 19.58 -6.24
CA ILE A 544 6.06 18.73 -7.00
C ILE A 544 4.64 19.28 -6.86
N HIS A 545 4.05 19.72 -7.95
CA HIS A 545 2.73 20.34 -7.99
C HIS A 545 1.60 19.42 -8.45
N ASP A 546 1.87 18.15 -8.70
CA ASP A 546 0.84 17.18 -9.04
C ASP A 546 -0.18 17.08 -7.90
N PRO A 547 -1.48 16.92 -8.21
CA PRO A 547 -2.51 16.80 -7.18
C PRO A 547 -2.26 15.68 -6.17
N VAL A 548 -1.64 14.58 -6.61
CA VAL A 548 -1.21 13.45 -5.76
C VAL A 548 0.16 12.98 -6.24
N THR A 549 1.09 12.76 -5.33
CA THR A 549 2.37 12.13 -5.62
C THR A 549 2.38 10.73 -5.02
N THR A 550 2.53 9.73 -5.87
CA THR A 550 2.53 8.33 -5.43
C THR A 550 3.87 7.94 -4.81
N THR A 551 3.85 6.89 -3.99
CA THR A 551 5.10 6.32 -3.45
C THR A 551 5.98 5.71 -4.55
N ASP A 552 5.41 5.29 -5.68
CA ASP A 552 6.18 4.81 -6.84
C ASP A 552 6.91 5.93 -7.59
N GLU A 553 6.41 7.17 -7.52
CA GLU A 553 7.14 8.35 -7.99
C GLU A 553 8.24 8.76 -7.02
N LEU A 554 7.99 8.63 -5.71
CA LEU A 554 9.00 8.91 -4.68
C LEU A 554 10.14 7.89 -4.71
N ILE A 555 9.81 6.61 -4.85
CA ILE A 555 10.76 5.51 -4.99
C ILE A 555 10.19 4.39 -5.88
N PRO A 556 10.73 4.13 -7.08
CA PRO A 556 10.20 3.13 -8.00
C PRO A 556 10.18 1.73 -7.40
N SER A 557 9.05 1.03 -7.43
CA SER A 557 8.90 -0.27 -6.76
C SER A 557 9.57 -1.43 -7.52
N GLY A 558 9.22 -1.64 -8.76
CA GLY A 558 9.70 -2.79 -9.55
C GLY A 558 11.19 -2.72 -9.87
N GLU A 559 11.65 -1.55 -10.35
CA GLU A 559 13.04 -1.32 -10.75
C GLU A 559 14.04 -1.48 -9.58
N THR A 560 13.60 -1.17 -8.37
CA THR A 560 14.45 -1.12 -7.19
C THR A 560 14.29 -2.32 -6.27
N SER A 561 13.48 -3.29 -6.62
CA SER A 561 13.11 -4.40 -5.73
C SER A 561 14.34 -5.17 -5.21
N SER A 562 15.38 -5.33 -6.04
CA SER A 562 16.63 -6.02 -5.66
C SER A 562 17.55 -5.23 -4.73
N TYR A 563 17.30 -3.93 -4.53
CA TYR A 563 18.15 -3.07 -3.69
C TYR A 563 17.55 -2.73 -2.33
N ARG A 564 16.39 -3.30 -2.00
CA ARG A 564 15.64 -2.98 -0.78
C ARG A 564 16.36 -3.31 0.52
N SER A 565 17.33 -4.21 0.48
CA SER A 565 18.22 -4.58 1.60
C SER A 565 19.49 -3.71 1.73
N ASN A 566 19.64 -2.70 0.85
CA ASN A 566 20.75 -1.76 0.85
C ASN A 566 20.24 -0.33 0.90
N PRO A 567 20.12 0.29 2.08
CA PRO A 567 19.55 1.64 2.21
C PRO A 567 20.29 2.70 1.39
N LEU A 568 21.60 2.62 1.32
CA LEU A 568 22.44 3.56 0.55
C LEU A 568 22.23 3.37 -0.96
N GLY A 569 22.27 2.13 -1.42
CA GLY A 569 22.07 1.80 -2.84
C GLY A 569 20.63 2.10 -3.30
N LEU A 570 19.65 1.83 -2.46
CA LEU A 570 18.25 2.13 -2.77
C LEU A 570 18.01 3.64 -2.88
N ALA A 571 18.60 4.44 -1.99
CA ALA A 571 18.41 5.89 -1.97
C ALA A 571 18.81 6.57 -3.27
N GLU A 572 19.74 5.99 -4.06
CA GLU A 572 20.13 6.50 -5.39
C GLU A 572 18.99 6.56 -6.41
N PHE A 573 17.90 5.84 -6.16
CA PHE A 573 16.71 5.82 -7.03
C PHE A 573 15.58 6.76 -6.56
N THR A 574 15.79 7.52 -5.49
CA THR A 574 14.78 8.45 -4.97
C THR A 574 14.40 9.47 -6.03
N LEU A 575 13.10 9.59 -6.32
CA LEU A 575 12.54 10.47 -7.36
C LEU A 575 13.12 10.27 -8.78
N SER A 576 13.80 9.16 -9.04
CA SER A 576 14.51 8.94 -10.31
C SER A 576 13.64 9.07 -11.56
N ARG A 577 12.33 8.79 -11.42
CA ARG A 577 11.36 8.92 -12.52
C ARG A 577 10.70 10.29 -12.58
N LYS A 578 10.56 10.97 -11.43
CA LYS A 578 9.87 12.26 -11.31
C LYS A 578 10.81 13.46 -11.40
N ASP A 579 11.89 13.40 -10.66
CA ASP A 579 12.90 14.45 -10.57
C ASP A 579 14.31 13.83 -10.47
N PRO A 580 14.90 13.40 -11.60
CA PRO A 580 16.18 12.69 -11.62
C PRO A 580 17.35 13.43 -10.99
N GLU A 581 17.29 14.77 -10.91
CA GLU A 581 18.34 15.60 -10.32
C GLU A 581 18.26 15.69 -8.78
N TYR A 582 17.15 15.20 -8.18
CA TYR A 582 16.91 15.25 -6.74
C TYR A 582 18.09 14.69 -5.94
N VAL A 583 18.55 13.48 -6.27
CA VAL A 583 19.62 12.78 -5.53
C VAL A 583 20.90 13.63 -5.49
N GLY A 584 21.29 14.18 -6.64
CA GLY A 584 22.48 15.06 -6.73
C GLY A 584 22.34 16.31 -5.85
N ARG A 585 21.19 16.98 -5.91
CA ARG A 585 20.91 18.17 -5.10
C ARG A 585 20.86 17.85 -3.59
N ALA A 586 20.23 16.73 -3.20
CA ALA A 586 20.15 16.31 -1.81
C ALA A 586 21.53 15.98 -1.23
N LYS A 587 22.36 15.22 -1.95
CA LYS A 587 23.73 14.88 -1.55
C LYS A 587 24.62 16.12 -1.43
N ALA A 588 24.47 17.09 -2.34
CA ALA A 588 25.24 18.32 -2.30
C ALA A 588 25.04 19.08 -0.97
N ILE A 589 23.81 19.20 -0.51
CA ILE A 589 23.54 19.88 0.79
C ILE A 589 23.82 18.97 1.98
N GLN A 590 23.67 17.64 1.86
CA GLN A 590 24.01 16.69 2.91
C GLN A 590 25.47 16.80 3.36
N ALA A 591 26.37 17.20 2.48
CA ALA A 591 27.78 17.40 2.79
C ALA A 591 28.00 18.37 3.96
N ALA A 592 27.13 19.39 4.11
CA ALA A 592 27.19 20.32 5.24
C ALA A 592 26.87 19.63 6.57
N GLN A 593 25.85 18.76 6.63
CA GLN A 593 25.53 17.99 7.84
C GLN A 593 26.65 17.01 8.20
N LYS A 594 27.23 16.35 7.23
CA LYS A 594 28.36 15.46 7.44
C LYS A 594 29.58 16.21 7.99
N ALA A 595 29.82 17.44 7.52
CA ALA A 595 30.88 18.30 8.05
C ALA A 595 30.63 18.66 9.52
N ILE A 596 29.38 19.04 9.88
CA ILE A 596 28.99 19.34 11.26
C ILE A 596 29.21 18.11 12.16
N GLN A 597 28.78 16.94 11.74
CA GLN A 597 28.97 15.69 12.50
C GLN A 597 30.44 15.33 12.72
N ALA A 598 31.30 15.68 11.76
CA ALA A 598 32.75 15.55 11.86
C ALA A 598 33.45 16.68 12.66
N GLY A 599 32.68 17.64 13.20
CA GLY A 599 33.22 18.80 13.93
C GLY A 599 33.75 19.93 13.03
N ASN A 600 33.56 19.81 11.72
CA ASN A 600 34.04 20.78 10.73
C ASN A 600 33.00 21.89 10.43
N CYS A 601 33.43 22.93 9.74
CA CYS A 601 32.55 24.03 9.35
C CYS A 601 31.71 23.65 8.13
N PRO A 602 30.35 23.77 8.18
CA PRO A 602 29.51 23.43 7.06
C PRO A 602 29.74 24.28 5.82
N THR A 603 30.20 25.52 5.98
CA THR A 603 30.47 26.43 4.86
C THR A 603 31.78 26.11 4.08
N GLU A 604 32.65 25.28 4.66
CA GLU A 604 33.80 24.76 3.92
C GLU A 604 33.38 23.61 2.99
N ALA A 605 32.44 22.75 3.46
CA ALA A 605 31.91 21.68 2.65
C ALA A 605 30.91 22.15 1.59
N VAL A 606 30.09 23.17 1.93
CA VAL A 606 29.07 23.76 1.06
C VAL A 606 29.23 25.30 1.08
N PRO A 607 30.08 25.87 0.23
CA PRO A 607 30.39 27.31 0.24
C PRO A 607 29.16 28.23 0.06
N GLU A 608 28.14 27.79 -0.65
CA GLU A 608 26.89 28.55 -0.87
C GLU A 608 26.11 28.82 0.44
N LEU A 609 26.37 28.06 1.53
CA LEU A 609 25.79 28.33 2.84
C LEU A 609 26.36 29.55 3.54
N LYS A 610 27.52 30.05 3.11
CA LYS A 610 28.19 31.19 3.76
C LYS A 610 27.29 32.44 3.78
N PRO A 611 26.80 32.96 2.64
CA PRO A 611 25.87 34.08 2.65
C PRO A 611 24.56 33.80 3.37
N VAL A 612 24.07 32.57 3.30
CA VAL A 612 22.83 32.13 3.99
C VAL A 612 22.99 32.30 5.50
N ILE A 613 24.03 31.72 6.07
CA ILE A 613 24.31 31.80 7.51
C ILE A 613 24.60 33.26 7.92
N GLN A 614 25.30 34.02 7.10
CA GLN A 614 25.56 35.47 7.35
C GLN A 614 24.24 36.27 7.44
N THR A 615 23.28 35.97 6.57
CA THR A 615 21.94 36.60 6.62
C THR A 615 21.18 36.20 7.86
N ILE A 616 21.18 34.90 8.21
CA ILE A 616 20.55 34.39 9.43
C ILE A 616 21.14 35.05 10.68
N ASN A 617 22.46 35.17 10.76
CA ASN A 617 23.17 35.69 11.92
C ASN A 617 22.93 37.18 12.16
N LYS A 618 22.40 37.93 11.19
CA LYS A 618 21.95 39.33 11.41
C LYS A 618 20.81 39.41 12.44
N THR A 619 19.94 38.37 12.47
CA THR A 619 18.78 38.31 13.39
C THR A 619 18.99 37.27 14.49
N TYR A 620 19.72 36.22 14.22
CA TYR A 620 19.97 35.08 15.12
C TYR A 620 21.50 34.88 15.28
N PRO A 621 22.18 35.74 16.04
CA PRO A 621 23.67 35.78 16.09
C PRO A 621 24.28 34.54 16.76
N ASP A 622 23.51 33.81 17.57
CA ASP A 622 23.97 32.62 18.32
C ASP A 622 23.87 31.31 17.49
N VAL A 623 23.42 31.38 16.23
CA VAL A 623 23.33 30.19 15.36
C VAL A 623 24.71 29.88 14.80
N ASP A 624 25.25 28.71 15.19
CA ASP A 624 26.52 28.20 14.72
C ASP A 624 26.51 26.67 14.55
N LYS A 625 27.63 26.08 14.18
CA LYS A 625 27.76 24.63 13.93
C LYS A 625 27.43 23.75 15.15
N THR A 626 27.38 24.29 16.36
CA THR A 626 27.12 23.51 17.59
C THR A 626 25.62 23.30 17.84
N ASN A 627 24.78 24.18 17.28
CA ASN A 627 23.34 24.16 17.47
C ASN A 627 22.53 24.12 16.16
N LEU A 628 23.22 23.89 15.04
CA LEU A 628 22.62 23.92 13.70
C LEU A 628 22.61 22.52 13.06
N GLY A 629 21.45 22.14 12.52
CA GLY A 629 21.31 21.06 11.56
C GLY A 629 21.14 21.61 10.15
N VAL A 630 21.66 20.89 9.16
CA VAL A 630 21.54 21.25 7.74
C VAL A 630 21.10 20.04 6.94
N GLY A 631 20.14 20.23 6.04
CA GLY A 631 19.70 19.16 5.17
C GLY A 631 18.76 19.62 4.07
N SER A 632 17.99 18.68 3.56
CA SER A 632 17.05 18.90 2.46
C SER A 632 15.60 18.73 2.87
N THR A 633 14.73 19.33 2.06
CA THR A 633 13.29 19.11 2.08
C THR A 633 12.75 19.06 0.67
N ILE A 634 11.60 18.41 0.50
CA ILE A 634 10.78 18.50 -0.70
C ILE A 634 9.46 19.18 -0.38
N PHE A 635 8.90 19.84 -1.38
CA PHE A 635 7.48 20.21 -1.38
C PHE A 635 6.71 19.27 -2.31
N ALA A 636 5.55 18.81 -1.88
CA ALA A 636 4.58 18.14 -2.71
C ALA A 636 3.15 18.43 -2.22
N VAL A 637 2.21 18.59 -3.14
CA VAL A 637 0.81 18.93 -2.79
C VAL A 637 0.20 17.86 -1.88
N LYS A 638 0.25 16.59 -2.29
CA LYS A 638 -0.33 15.46 -1.55
C LYS A 638 0.51 14.19 -1.76
N PRO A 639 1.65 14.07 -1.08
CA PRO A 639 2.55 12.93 -1.25
C PRO A 639 2.10 11.70 -0.46
N GLY A 640 2.48 10.51 -0.96
CA GLY A 640 2.48 9.27 -0.20
C GLY A 640 1.32 8.32 -0.45
N ASP A 641 0.63 8.44 -1.59
CA ASP A 641 -0.29 7.40 -2.04
C ASP A 641 0.48 6.22 -2.66
N GLY A 642 0.19 5.00 -2.23
CA GLY A 642 0.85 3.81 -2.77
C GLY A 642 1.38 2.83 -1.71
N SER A 643 2.28 1.92 -2.11
CA SER A 643 2.75 0.79 -1.28
C SER A 643 4.12 0.99 -0.64
N ALA A 644 5.07 1.60 -1.34
CA ALA A 644 6.47 1.74 -0.90
C ALA A 644 6.68 2.91 0.09
N ARG A 645 5.76 3.09 1.03
CA ARG A 645 5.69 4.27 1.91
C ARG A 645 6.87 4.41 2.84
N GLU A 646 7.38 3.28 3.35
CA GLU A 646 8.56 3.28 4.23
C GLU A 646 9.78 3.73 3.45
N GLN A 647 10.09 3.11 2.30
CA GLN A 647 11.24 3.46 1.48
C GLN A 647 11.12 4.86 0.87
N ALA A 648 9.91 5.31 0.58
CA ALA A 648 9.67 6.68 0.13
C ALA A 648 10.11 7.74 1.16
N ALA A 649 10.07 7.41 2.46
CA ALA A 649 10.54 8.25 3.55
C ALA A 649 12.02 7.99 3.88
N SER A 650 12.40 6.72 4.11
CA SER A 650 13.75 6.35 4.54
C SER A 650 14.83 6.74 3.54
N CYS A 651 14.56 6.63 2.24
CA CYS A 651 15.51 7.03 1.21
C CYS A 651 15.81 8.53 1.23
N GLN A 652 14.80 9.37 1.46
CA GLN A 652 15.01 10.80 1.64
C GLN A 652 15.86 11.08 2.88
N LYS A 653 15.59 10.38 4.01
CA LYS A 653 16.38 10.51 5.24
C LYS A 653 17.85 10.10 5.02
N VAL A 654 18.08 9.00 4.35
CA VAL A 654 19.43 8.50 4.01
C VAL A 654 20.22 9.54 3.18
N LEU A 655 19.54 10.31 2.34
CA LEU A 655 20.11 11.39 1.55
C LEU A 655 20.17 12.75 2.29
N GLY A 656 19.94 12.78 3.60
CA GLY A 656 20.01 14.00 4.40
C GLY A 656 18.71 14.81 4.46
N GLY A 657 17.56 14.19 4.14
CA GLY A 657 16.24 14.80 4.30
C GLY A 657 15.85 14.95 5.77
N TRP A 658 15.36 16.14 6.15
CA TRP A 658 14.87 16.44 7.50
C TRP A 658 13.38 16.70 7.56
N ALA A 659 12.77 17.02 6.44
CA ALA A 659 11.34 17.36 6.37
C ALA A 659 10.74 17.03 5.01
N ASN A 660 9.44 16.86 4.99
CA ASN A 660 8.59 17.14 3.84
C ASN A 660 7.72 18.34 4.16
N ILE A 661 7.38 19.14 3.16
CA ILE A 661 6.39 20.22 3.26
C ILE A 661 5.26 19.87 2.31
N ALA A 662 4.03 19.75 2.79
CA ALA A 662 2.89 19.35 1.99
C ALA A 662 1.63 20.17 2.32
N ASN A 663 0.70 20.27 1.39
CA ASN A 663 -0.62 20.78 1.71
C ASN A 663 -1.44 19.74 2.48
N GLU A 664 -1.27 18.47 2.13
CA GLU A 664 -1.92 17.33 2.77
C GLU A 664 -1.04 16.07 2.56
N TYR A 665 -1.07 15.13 3.49
CA TYR A 665 -0.49 13.80 3.26
C TYR A 665 -1.56 12.83 2.76
N ALA A 666 -1.26 12.08 1.69
CA ALA A 666 -2.20 11.17 1.05
C ALA A 666 -2.70 10.08 2.00
N THR A 667 -1.81 9.58 2.88
CA THR A 667 -2.15 8.56 3.87
C THR A 667 -1.49 8.84 5.22
N LYS A 668 -2.14 8.42 6.30
CA LYS A 668 -1.53 8.38 7.65
C LYS A 668 -0.21 7.60 7.61
N ARG A 669 -0.17 6.51 6.86
CA ARG A 669 0.99 5.60 6.78
C ARG A 669 2.26 6.27 6.25
N TYR A 670 2.15 7.10 5.21
CA TYR A 670 3.33 7.84 4.72
C TYR A 670 3.82 8.85 5.75
N ARG A 671 2.88 9.59 6.36
CA ARG A 671 3.22 10.54 7.43
C ARG A 671 3.89 9.84 8.62
N SER A 672 3.37 8.70 9.06
CA SER A 672 3.98 7.91 10.15
C SER A 672 5.39 7.43 9.80
N ASN A 673 5.65 7.08 8.54
CA ASN A 673 7.00 6.70 8.11
C ASN A 673 7.98 7.87 8.12
N LEU A 674 7.55 9.08 7.74
CA LEU A 674 8.38 10.28 7.89
C LEU A 674 8.78 10.47 9.37
N ILE A 675 7.82 10.39 10.28
CA ILE A 675 8.03 10.53 11.73
C ILE A 675 9.00 9.47 12.25
N ASN A 676 8.80 8.19 11.90
CA ASN A 676 9.64 7.09 12.35
C ASN A 676 11.08 7.20 11.85
N TRP A 677 11.30 7.85 10.72
CA TRP A 677 12.63 8.20 10.22
C TRP A 677 13.11 9.58 10.70
N GLY A 678 12.43 10.18 11.70
CA GLY A 678 12.82 11.43 12.32
C GLY A 678 12.71 12.64 11.40
N MET A 679 11.85 12.58 10.40
CA MET A 679 11.57 13.68 9.49
C MET A 679 10.34 14.46 9.96
N LEU A 680 10.40 15.78 9.82
CA LEU A 680 9.32 16.70 10.18
C LEU A 680 8.24 16.69 9.09
N PRO A 681 7.01 16.26 9.40
CA PRO A 681 5.92 16.22 8.42
C PRO A 681 5.17 17.56 8.39
N PHE A 682 5.83 18.60 7.87
CA PHE A 682 5.25 19.93 7.82
C PHE A 682 4.02 20.00 6.90
N LEU A 683 3.04 20.78 7.35
CA LEU A 683 1.86 21.16 6.59
C LEU A 683 1.89 22.67 6.34
N ILE A 684 1.55 23.09 5.12
CA ILE A 684 1.40 24.47 4.70
C ILE A 684 0.05 24.63 3.98
N PRO A 685 -0.68 25.75 4.16
CA PRO A 685 -1.92 25.99 3.44
C PRO A 685 -1.73 25.95 1.91
N SER A 686 -2.78 25.54 1.18
CA SER A 686 -2.80 25.62 -0.27
C SER A 686 -2.76 27.07 -0.75
N GLY A 687 -2.09 27.33 -1.84
CA GLY A 687 -1.92 28.66 -2.42
C GLY A 687 -0.48 28.90 -2.89
N ASP A 688 -0.11 30.17 -3.01
CA ASP A 688 1.25 30.55 -3.41
C ASP A 688 2.26 30.14 -2.33
N LEU A 689 3.30 29.45 -2.74
CA LEU A 689 4.38 29.03 -1.84
C LEU A 689 5.29 30.21 -1.49
N PRO A 690 5.73 30.33 -0.24
CA PRO A 690 6.70 31.35 0.16
C PRO A 690 8.14 31.03 -0.26
N PHE A 691 8.36 29.93 -0.96
CA PHE A 691 9.66 29.43 -1.42
C PHE A 691 9.51 28.68 -2.76
N LYS A 692 10.64 28.38 -3.38
CA LYS A 692 10.74 27.57 -4.60
C LYS A 692 11.91 26.60 -4.52
N ASN A 693 12.01 25.68 -5.48
CA ASN A 693 13.12 24.75 -5.59
C ASN A 693 14.47 25.53 -5.65
N GLY A 694 15.42 25.12 -4.82
CA GLY A 694 16.73 25.75 -4.65
C GLY A 694 16.81 26.76 -3.50
N ASP A 695 15.71 27.22 -2.95
CA ASP A 695 15.70 28.17 -1.83
C ASP A 695 16.17 27.50 -0.53
N TYR A 696 16.73 28.34 0.35
CA TYR A 696 17.08 27.96 1.71
C TYR A 696 16.00 28.42 2.70
N LEU A 697 15.57 27.50 3.56
CA LEU A 697 14.61 27.73 4.62
C LEU A 697 15.31 27.63 5.96
N PHE A 698 14.96 28.51 6.89
CA PHE A 698 15.51 28.50 8.24
C PHE A 698 14.41 28.36 9.28
N PHE A 699 14.59 27.41 10.21
CA PHE A 699 13.67 27.14 11.30
C PHE A 699 14.41 27.33 12.63
N PRO A 700 14.36 28.54 13.24
CA PRO A 700 14.97 28.78 14.55
C PRO A 700 14.21 28.04 15.65
N GLY A 701 14.94 27.49 16.61
CA GLY A 701 14.36 26.83 17.78
C GLY A 701 13.44 25.66 17.47
N ILE A 702 13.65 25.00 16.34
CA ILE A 702 12.77 23.89 15.88
C ILE A 702 12.70 22.76 16.90
N ARG A 703 13.83 22.41 17.54
CA ARG A 703 13.86 21.39 18.58
C ARG A 703 12.92 21.74 19.73
N LYS A 704 13.04 22.96 20.23
CA LYS A 704 12.17 23.48 21.31
C LYS A 704 10.70 23.51 20.89
N ALA A 705 10.41 23.92 19.67
CA ALA A 705 9.03 23.92 19.14
C ALA A 705 8.40 22.52 19.15
N VAL A 706 9.18 21.48 18.81
CA VAL A 706 8.73 20.08 18.88
C VAL A 706 8.54 19.63 20.32
N GLU A 707 9.47 19.95 21.22
CA GLU A 707 9.41 19.63 22.66
C GLU A 707 8.21 20.29 23.35
N GLU A 708 7.95 21.55 23.07
CA GLU A 708 6.87 22.34 23.67
C GLU A 708 5.49 22.18 22.99
N LYS A 709 5.40 21.32 21.99
CA LYS A 709 4.14 21.03 21.27
C LYS A 709 3.54 22.27 20.59
N ALA A 710 4.38 23.10 19.99
CA ALA A 710 3.93 24.33 19.32
C ALA A 710 2.92 24.02 18.20
N ASP A 711 1.79 24.72 18.21
CA ASP A 711 0.74 24.55 17.20
C ASP A 711 1.19 25.07 15.83
N VAL A 712 1.90 26.21 15.83
CA VAL A 712 2.44 26.87 14.65
C VAL A 712 3.95 26.99 14.79
N ILE A 713 4.68 26.65 13.74
CA ILE A 713 6.13 26.76 13.67
C ILE A 713 6.48 27.80 12.63
N LYS A 714 7.26 28.80 13.05
CA LYS A 714 7.76 29.85 12.17
C LYS A 714 8.98 29.37 11.39
N GLY A 715 8.92 29.53 10.08
CA GLY A 715 10.01 29.35 9.16
C GLY A 715 10.33 30.64 8.43
N TYR A 716 11.53 30.71 7.86
CA TYR A 716 11.98 31.84 7.06
C TYR A 716 12.58 31.36 5.75
N THR A 717 12.14 31.94 4.65
CA THR A 717 12.87 31.83 3.38
C THR A 717 14.01 32.85 3.41
N VAL A 718 15.23 32.41 3.11
CA VAL A 718 16.39 33.28 3.04
C VAL A 718 16.48 33.88 1.65
N GLU A 719 16.13 35.15 1.51
CA GLU A 719 16.13 35.89 0.23
C GLU A 719 17.19 36.99 0.25
N GLY A 720 18.34 36.72 -0.37
CA GLY A 720 19.46 37.65 -0.36
C GLY A 720 19.91 37.99 1.05
N ASP A 721 19.69 39.24 1.46
CA ASP A 721 20.05 39.77 2.78
C ASP A 721 18.91 39.80 3.80
N SER A 722 17.78 39.21 3.49
CA SER A 722 16.58 39.25 4.30
C SER A 722 15.99 37.88 4.60
N LEU A 723 15.19 37.82 5.68
CA LEU A 723 14.41 36.65 6.09
C LEU A 723 12.94 36.95 5.87
N LYS A 724 12.27 36.14 5.03
CA LYS A 724 10.83 36.23 4.77
C LYS A 724 10.10 35.17 5.56
N GLU A 725 9.30 35.60 6.53
CA GLU A 725 8.57 34.73 7.44
C GLU A 725 7.42 33.98 6.76
N PHE A 726 7.23 32.74 7.15
CA PHE A 726 6.05 31.92 6.84
C PHE A 726 5.78 30.94 7.98
N ASP A 727 4.56 30.42 8.02
CA ASP A 727 4.12 29.49 9.05
C ASP A 727 3.89 28.07 8.48
N VAL A 728 4.25 27.07 9.28
CA VAL A 728 3.93 25.65 9.04
C VAL A 728 3.39 25.02 10.33
N THR A 729 2.73 23.87 10.18
CA THR A 729 2.28 23.05 11.31
C THR A 729 2.79 21.63 11.18
N LEU A 730 2.83 20.88 12.28
CA LEU A 730 3.16 19.44 12.26
C LEU A 730 1.92 18.55 12.29
N GLY A 731 0.75 19.14 12.59
CA GLY A 731 -0.46 18.38 12.92
C GLY A 731 -0.33 17.67 14.27
N GLU A 732 -1.24 16.74 14.55
CA GLU A 732 -1.18 15.98 15.82
C GLU A 732 -0.02 14.98 15.81
N LEU A 733 0.73 14.97 16.90
CA LEU A 733 1.80 14.02 17.18
C LEU A 733 1.61 13.45 18.59
N THR A 734 1.85 12.17 18.76
CA THR A 734 1.97 11.55 20.10
C THR A 734 3.29 11.95 20.76
N ASP A 735 3.41 11.72 22.06
CA ASP A 735 4.65 12.02 22.79
C ASP A 735 5.81 11.15 22.29
N ASP A 736 5.56 9.88 21.98
CA ASP A 736 6.57 8.98 21.42
C ASP A 736 6.99 9.43 19.99
N GLU A 737 6.06 9.87 19.16
CA GLU A 737 6.38 10.40 17.83
C GLU A 737 7.28 11.65 17.92
N ARG A 738 7.04 12.53 18.89
CA ARG A 738 7.90 13.68 19.15
C ARG A 738 9.30 13.27 19.57
N GLU A 739 9.42 12.32 20.49
CA GLU A 739 10.71 11.80 20.94
C GLU A 739 11.48 11.14 19.80
N ILE A 740 10.82 10.41 18.92
CA ILE A 740 11.46 9.82 17.74
C ILE A 740 12.04 10.90 16.82
N ILE A 741 11.27 11.98 16.56
CA ILE A 741 11.75 13.12 15.76
C ILE A 741 12.96 13.77 16.44
N LEU A 742 12.89 14.03 17.73
CA LEU A 742 13.97 14.67 18.50
C LEU A 742 15.25 13.81 18.52
N LYS A 743 15.11 12.50 18.58
CA LYS A 743 16.23 11.55 18.56
C LYS A 743 16.78 11.29 17.15
N GLY A 744 16.06 11.74 16.11
CA GLY A 744 16.48 11.66 14.72
C GLY A 744 15.98 10.43 13.94
N CYS A 745 15.59 9.37 14.61
CA CYS A 745 14.86 8.22 14.04
C CYS A 745 14.48 7.21 15.13
N LEU A 746 13.64 6.24 14.77
CA LEU A 746 13.20 5.16 15.65
C LEU A 746 14.38 4.29 16.18
N ILE A 747 15.41 4.07 15.38
CA ILE A 747 16.60 3.31 15.81
C ILE A 747 17.28 4.03 17.00
N ASN A 748 17.50 5.33 16.88
CA ASN A 748 18.10 6.13 17.95
C ASN A 748 17.19 6.21 19.19
N TYR A 749 15.87 6.31 18.98
CA TYR A 749 14.89 6.31 20.06
C TYR A 749 14.99 5.04 20.91
N ASN A 750 15.20 3.88 20.30
CA ASN A 750 15.29 2.59 20.98
C ASN A 750 16.70 2.22 21.50
N ARG A 751 17.74 2.90 21.04
CA ARG A 751 19.10 2.70 21.60
C ARG A 751 19.15 3.19 23.04
N LYS A 752 19.48 2.28 23.95
CA LYS A 752 19.70 2.58 25.37
C LYS A 752 21.04 3.27 25.58
#